data_60083b2b9bdcff1cb0774d28de709351
#
_entry.id   60083b2b9bdcff1cb0774d28de709351
#
_cell.length_a   1.000
_cell.length_b   1.000
_cell.length_c   1.000
_cell.angle_alpha   90.00
_cell.angle_beta   90.00
_cell.angle_gamma   90.00
#
_symmetry.space_group_name_H-M   'P 1'
#
loop_
_entity.id
_entity.type
_entity.pdbx_description
1 polymer ?
#
loop_
_entity_poly.entity_id
_entity_poly.type
_entity_poly.pdbx_seq_one_letter_code
_entity_poly.pdbx_strand_id
1 'polypeptide(L)'
;TVWPLFGAAGGAGAEDARIGLAVASPLLALREGDREIRVILRQTSSGAAPDLRGLRDAALRADSAPAFRDAFGDLLPQWLLADGADSPAASASSASATTGTGVSGIEMDVDDLSEADWTALRDTAHRLTGNGLPALFNGPGRPHRALVFDRLLQGAFRVSLSTPSGWHAVEARLERAAGAGLSLFIRLRADAPPVTGCDPAVHGAEWPTRLPVLRLELATQARLYPYSLLARLPLAEVDLRVKARGVRDVRLANNLGRLDPSKAFAPFGPLPGLSSYLVVGSPEAARKTLDHLSLDLEWGGLPNEPGGFDTHYAGYAGPAGKELRQGQFSVEIAWLRDGQWQDCANRSARQPLFAGTNAAGELIATQHIELDPGSVRKLSRATEEDWSTMAMPRNGLCRLQLSGPRAAFGHTAYPVELGATVAANARTRRPRPLPNPPYTPVIERLSLNYEAASVIALDRDDDPPEGVDGERLFHLHPFGLQTLLSAVSGGGHGLLPRLGADGNLYLGLSGSDPGGVLTLLFQLRESSARGPLNGTRARALQWWTLADDDWRPLPPTRVLGDTTHGGLTSGIVTLDLPRDMSTAHTVMPAGLYWLRLSATSDFDGFGGLVSVRTQGLRLRRELPGDASAPPRATGAPAAPPQPLVDGVITRPTATLAGLASVAQVGRSFGLRAAEDERALITRAGERLQHKGRASLGWDVERLLLARFPEVLKVRCLPANDGSGGVTAVVLPTLPRNLPALACAAPRFNAIELARMASALREIGSPFARFQVRNPAYDRLQLRATIGLARGAHEGATLRRVNQEIVEFLSPWFDDGYGPRFDWLVRSEDLEARLRGLEGVSFVTRLSLITVACDDHGVYTLADTARAEMVADRPDQPPAIGAAHAHARLPWSIALPMPQHILTAVDRFPQTVAPSATGVDRLAVGSTFVIGGPAGQDASGVPAGPAFVIGRGAP
;
A
#
# COMPACT_ATOMS: atom_id res chain seq x y z
N THR A 1 -16.60 18.32 -2.68
CA THR A 1 -15.52 17.41 -3.10
C THR A 1 -16.15 16.22 -3.80
N VAL A 2 -15.63 15.78 -4.90
CA VAL A 2 -16.09 14.58 -5.63
C VAL A 2 -15.00 13.54 -5.52
N TRP A 3 -15.36 12.34 -5.08
CA TRP A 3 -14.43 11.24 -4.88
C TRP A 3 -14.62 10.19 -5.96
N PRO A 4 -13.57 9.57 -6.47
CA PRO A 4 -13.71 8.38 -7.27
C PRO A 4 -14.42 7.29 -6.46
N LEU A 5 -15.38 6.59 -7.04
CA LEU A 5 -16.23 5.63 -6.31
C LEU A 5 -15.39 4.55 -5.58
N PHE A 6 -14.31 4.11 -6.20
CA PHE A 6 -13.39 3.08 -5.66
C PHE A 6 -11.97 3.62 -5.40
N GLY A 7 -11.81 4.93 -5.23
CA GLY A 7 -10.51 5.57 -5.08
C GLY A 7 -9.80 5.81 -6.41
N ALA A 8 -8.76 6.65 -6.37
CA ALA A 8 -7.86 6.87 -7.49
C ALA A 8 -6.42 6.78 -7.00
N ALA A 9 -5.56 6.18 -7.79
CA ALA A 9 -4.12 6.15 -7.51
C ALA A 9 -3.58 7.59 -7.43
N GLY A 10 -2.97 7.96 -6.30
CA GLY A 10 -2.32 9.26 -6.11
C GLY A 10 -3.26 10.47 -5.94
N GLY A 11 -4.51 10.26 -5.53
CA GLY A 11 -5.43 11.35 -5.20
C GLY A 11 -4.93 12.19 -4.03
N ALA A 12 -4.92 13.51 -4.15
CA ALA A 12 -4.56 14.42 -3.07
C ALA A 12 -5.49 14.20 -1.86
N GLY A 13 -4.92 13.92 -0.68
CA GLY A 13 -5.65 13.63 0.55
C GLY A 13 -6.00 12.14 0.74
N ALA A 14 -5.53 11.24 -0.10
CA ALA A 14 -5.61 9.81 0.16
C ALA A 14 -4.50 9.42 1.15
N GLU A 15 -4.86 8.83 2.27
CA GLU A 15 -3.91 8.18 3.17
C GLU A 15 -3.59 6.78 2.64
N ASP A 16 -2.32 6.38 2.80
CA ASP A 16 -1.89 5.04 2.44
C ASP A 16 -2.54 4.00 3.36
N ALA A 17 -3.14 2.97 2.78
CA ALA A 17 -3.76 1.90 3.55
C ALA A 17 -2.68 1.06 4.27
N ARG A 18 -2.90 0.80 5.56
CA ARG A 18 -2.06 -0.11 6.33
C ARG A 18 -2.51 -1.54 6.07
N ILE A 19 -1.67 -2.31 5.41
CA ILE A 19 -1.90 -3.73 5.16
C ILE A 19 -0.66 -4.48 5.60
N GLY A 20 -0.84 -5.53 6.39
CA GLY A 20 0.32 -6.25 6.89
C GLY A 20 0.01 -7.45 7.77
N LEU A 21 1.04 -7.90 8.46
CA LEU A 21 1.03 -8.95 9.46
C LEU A 21 1.70 -8.44 10.73
N ALA A 22 1.20 -8.80 11.89
CA ALA A 22 1.89 -8.55 13.15
C ALA A 22 2.01 -9.82 13.99
N VAL A 23 3.10 -9.91 14.73
CA VAL A 23 3.43 -11.02 15.63
C VAL A 23 3.54 -10.48 17.04
N ALA A 24 2.70 -10.95 17.95
CA ALA A 24 2.77 -10.67 19.38
C ALA A 24 3.35 -11.88 20.10
N SER A 25 4.49 -11.70 20.76
CA SER A 25 5.17 -12.79 21.48
C SER A 25 5.98 -12.26 22.64
N PRO A 26 6.01 -12.97 23.78
CA PRO A 26 6.91 -12.65 24.91
C PRO A 26 8.39 -12.79 24.49
N LEU A 27 8.71 -13.55 23.43
CA LEU A 27 10.06 -13.65 22.90
C LEU A 27 10.63 -12.31 22.47
N LEU A 28 9.78 -11.40 21.98
CA LEU A 28 10.15 -10.07 21.54
C LEU A 28 10.46 -9.08 22.67
N ALA A 29 10.24 -9.45 23.93
CA ALA A 29 10.67 -8.64 25.08
C ALA A 29 12.22 -8.62 25.17
N LEU A 30 12.83 -7.67 24.48
CA LEU A 30 14.27 -7.52 24.31
C LEU A 30 14.68 -6.12 24.78
N ARG A 31 15.18 -6.01 26.01
CA ARG A 31 15.39 -4.70 26.65
C ARG A 31 16.73 -4.06 26.31
N GLU A 32 17.80 -4.86 26.23
CA GLU A 32 19.16 -4.32 26.07
C GLU A 32 20.10 -5.31 25.38
N GLY A 33 21.33 -4.88 25.13
CA GLY A 33 22.35 -5.64 24.43
C GLY A 33 22.22 -5.65 22.93
N ASP A 34 23.11 -6.36 22.24
CA ASP A 34 22.98 -6.64 20.82
C ASP A 34 21.94 -7.72 20.61
N ARG A 35 20.88 -7.40 19.85
CA ARG A 35 19.70 -8.25 19.69
C ARG A 35 19.50 -8.58 18.21
N GLU A 36 19.32 -9.84 17.93
CA GLU A 36 18.97 -10.35 16.60
C GLU A 36 17.60 -11.02 16.68
N ILE A 37 16.71 -10.67 15.78
CA ILE A 37 15.39 -11.27 15.64
C ILE A 37 15.29 -11.88 14.26
N ARG A 38 14.91 -13.14 14.20
CA ARG A 38 14.60 -13.83 12.94
C ARG A 38 13.18 -14.35 12.99
N VAL A 39 12.38 -13.96 12.00
CA VAL A 39 11.00 -14.40 11.84
C VAL A 39 10.93 -15.20 10.55
N ILE A 40 10.56 -16.47 10.63
CA ILE A 40 10.42 -17.35 9.48
C ILE A 40 8.92 -17.63 9.28
N LEU A 41 8.39 -17.17 8.16
CA LEU A 41 6.99 -17.35 7.77
C LEU A 41 6.92 -18.57 6.85
N ARG A 42 6.23 -19.64 7.28
CA ARG A 42 6.15 -20.90 6.54
C ARG A 42 4.78 -21.11 5.95
N GLN A 43 4.75 -21.70 4.77
CA GLN A 43 3.52 -21.98 4.05
C GLN A 43 2.83 -23.27 4.54
N THR A 44 3.59 -24.22 5.03
CA THR A 44 3.11 -25.50 5.56
C THR A 44 3.88 -25.86 6.82
N SER A 45 3.20 -26.46 7.80
CA SER A 45 3.83 -26.92 9.04
C SER A 45 4.77 -28.11 8.82
N SER A 46 4.54 -28.88 7.75
CA SER A 46 5.39 -30.03 7.40
C SER A 46 6.65 -29.65 6.62
N GLY A 47 6.79 -28.42 6.16
CA GLY A 47 7.89 -28.00 5.27
C GLY A 47 7.88 -28.71 3.91
N ALA A 48 6.73 -29.28 3.49
CA ALA A 48 6.60 -29.95 2.20
C ALA A 48 6.84 -28.97 1.04
N ALA A 49 7.56 -29.42 0.03
CA ALA A 49 7.79 -28.63 -1.18
C ALA A 49 6.46 -28.41 -1.93
N PRO A 50 6.22 -27.19 -2.49
CA PRO A 50 5.02 -26.91 -3.26
C PRO A 50 4.98 -27.69 -4.58
N ASP A 51 3.77 -28.09 -5.02
CA ASP A 51 3.57 -28.72 -6.33
C ASP A 51 3.64 -27.69 -7.48
N LEU A 52 4.85 -27.27 -7.83
CA LEU A 52 5.07 -26.31 -8.90
C LEU A 52 4.60 -26.82 -10.27
N ARG A 53 4.63 -28.16 -10.50
CA ARG A 53 4.19 -28.75 -11.76
C ARG A 53 2.69 -28.69 -11.92
N GLY A 54 1.94 -29.04 -10.87
CA GLY A 54 0.48 -28.93 -10.88
C GLY A 54 0.01 -27.49 -11.10
N LEU A 55 0.65 -26.53 -10.45
CA LEU A 55 0.35 -25.10 -10.60
C LEU A 55 0.70 -24.58 -12.01
N ARG A 56 1.85 -24.97 -12.57
CA ARG A 56 2.21 -24.66 -13.95
C ARG A 56 1.17 -25.22 -14.94
N ASP A 57 0.80 -26.47 -14.77
CA ASP A 57 -0.17 -27.12 -15.65
C ASP A 57 -1.55 -26.49 -15.57
N ALA A 58 -1.93 -25.98 -14.40
CA ALA A 58 -3.16 -25.19 -14.24
C ALA A 58 -3.07 -23.87 -15.02
N ALA A 59 -1.94 -23.16 -14.96
CA ALA A 59 -1.73 -21.93 -15.71
C ALA A 59 -1.72 -22.16 -17.23
N LEU A 60 -1.08 -23.24 -17.71
CA LEU A 60 -1.03 -23.57 -19.13
C LEU A 60 -2.38 -24.04 -19.70
N ARG A 61 -3.25 -24.65 -18.88
CA ARG A 61 -4.61 -25.08 -19.26
C ARG A 61 -5.66 -23.98 -19.20
N ALA A 62 -5.31 -22.79 -18.73
CA ALA A 62 -6.26 -21.68 -18.66
C ALA A 62 -6.83 -21.34 -20.06
N ASP A 63 -8.12 -21.14 -20.12
CA ASP A 63 -8.89 -20.83 -21.33
C ASP A 63 -9.20 -19.34 -21.50
N SER A 64 -8.97 -18.56 -20.46
CA SER A 64 -9.29 -17.13 -20.40
C SER A 64 -8.21 -16.34 -19.67
N ALA A 65 -8.11 -15.05 -19.99
CA ALA A 65 -7.16 -14.15 -19.33
C ALA A 65 -7.35 -14.06 -17.79
N PRO A 66 -8.56 -14.02 -17.24
CA PRO A 66 -8.75 -14.08 -15.79
C PRO A 66 -8.25 -15.41 -15.19
N ALA A 67 -8.64 -16.56 -15.77
CA ALA A 67 -8.21 -17.87 -15.29
C ALA A 67 -6.69 -18.03 -15.31
N PHE A 68 -6.03 -17.53 -16.37
CA PHE A 68 -4.56 -17.52 -16.44
C PHE A 68 -3.93 -16.64 -15.34
N ARG A 69 -4.47 -15.44 -15.12
CA ARG A 69 -3.96 -14.52 -14.08
C ARG A 69 -4.07 -15.14 -12.69
N ASP A 70 -5.16 -15.84 -12.42
CA ASP A 70 -5.38 -16.51 -11.14
C ASP A 70 -4.41 -17.68 -10.97
N ALA A 71 -4.31 -18.59 -11.93
CA ALA A 71 -3.40 -19.73 -11.86
C ALA A 71 -1.91 -19.31 -11.82
N PHE A 72 -1.52 -18.31 -12.62
CA PHE A 72 -0.17 -17.75 -12.57
C PHE A 72 0.11 -17.00 -11.27
N GLY A 73 -0.91 -16.31 -10.72
CA GLY A 73 -0.86 -15.66 -9.42
C GLY A 73 -0.63 -16.65 -8.28
N ASP A 74 -1.10 -17.87 -8.37
CA ASP A 74 -0.86 -18.95 -7.39
C ASP A 74 0.51 -19.62 -7.61
N LEU A 75 0.95 -19.78 -8.86
CA LEU A 75 2.25 -20.35 -9.21
C LEU A 75 3.43 -19.48 -8.77
N LEU A 76 3.34 -18.17 -9.03
CA LEU A 76 4.47 -17.24 -8.89
C LEU A 76 5.03 -17.17 -7.46
N PRO A 77 4.22 -16.98 -6.40
CA PRO A 77 4.74 -16.95 -5.04
C PRO A 77 5.34 -18.29 -4.59
N GLN A 78 4.75 -19.39 -5.01
CA GLN A 78 5.24 -20.72 -4.69
C GLN A 78 6.60 -20.99 -5.37
N TRP A 79 6.74 -20.65 -6.66
CA TRP A 79 8.01 -20.71 -7.35
C TRP A 79 9.07 -19.80 -6.73
N LEU A 80 8.71 -18.58 -6.33
CA LEU A 80 9.64 -17.60 -5.78
C LEU A 80 10.28 -18.06 -4.47
N LEU A 81 9.51 -18.76 -3.62
CA LEU A 81 9.94 -19.24 -2.31
C LEU A 81 10.37 -20.70 -2.28
N ALA A 82 10.17 -21.49 -3.36
CA ALA A 82 10.58 -22.88 -3.40
C ALA A 82 12.08 -23.03 -3.14
N ASP A 83 12.45 -24.12 -2.48
CA ASP A 83 13.85 -24.53 -2.33
C ASP A 83 14.41 -24.92 -3.70
N GLY A 84 15.54 -24.39 -4.07
CA GLY A 84 16.22 -24.67 -5.33
C GLY A 84 17.73 -24.57 -5.19
N ALA A 85 18.46 -24.85 -6.25
CA ALA A 85 19.93 -24.87 -6.28
C ALA A 85 20.61 -23.55 -5.81
N ASP A 86 19.85 -22.45 -5.74
CA ASP A 86 20.32 -21.14 -5.27
C ASP A 86 20.16 -20.96 -3.75
N SER A 87 19.72 -21.97 -2.99
CA SER A 87 19.53 -21.85 -1.53
C SER A 87 20.84 -22.19 -0.81
N PRO A 88 21.28 -21.36 0.17
CA PRO A 88 22.51 -21.66 0.92
C PRO A 88 22.47 -23.01 1.69
N ALA A 89 21.29 -23.57 1.92
CA ALA A 89 21.12 -24.91 2.49
C ALA A 89 21.48 -26.04 1.50
N ALA A 90 21.25 -25.85 0.21
CA ALA A 90 21.61 -26.82 -0.82
C ALA A 90 23.13 -26.91 -1.01
N SER A 91 23.87 -25.81 -0.85
CA SER A 91 25.33 -25.80 -0.91
C SER A 91 26.02 -26.47 0.28
N ALA A 92 25.36 -26.55 1.43
CA ALA A 92 25.92 -27.21 2.63
C ALA A 92 25.72 -28.75 2.60
N SER A 93 24.66 -29.26 1.93
CA SER A 93 24.44 -30.69 1.79
C SER A 93 25.31 -31.35 0.69
N SER A 94 25.76 -30.54 -0.31
CA SER A 94 26.63 -31.03 -1.39
C SER A 94 28.11 -31.13 -1.00
N ALA A 95 28.52 -30.54 0.14
CA ALA A 95 29.92 -30.52 0.60
C ALA A 95 30.32 -31.77 1.39
N SER A 96 29.42 -32.71 1.71
CA SER A 96 29.71 -33.90 2.52
C SER A 96 29.76 -35.23 1.73
N ALA A 97 29.66 -35.20 0.41
CA ALA A 97 29.68 -36.41 -0.42
C ALA A 97 30.65 -36.26 -1.60
N THR A 98 31.97 -36.31 -1.33
CA THR A 98 32.91 -36.52 -2.44
C THR A 98 34.10 -37.34 -2.01
N THR A 99 34.00 -38.66 -2.22
CA THR A 99 35.11 -39.48 -2.75
C THR A 99 34.51 -40.52 -3.69
N GLY A 100 34.54 -40.22 -4.99
CA GLY A 100 34.11 -41.18 -6.02
C GLY A 100 34.09 -40.50 -7.41
N THR A 101 35.11 -40.82 -8.20
CA THR A 101 35.29 -40.44 -9.61
C THR A 101 34.10 -40.82 -10.46
N GLY A 102 33.52 -39.89 -11.20
CA GLY A 102 32.58 -40.22 -12.28
C GLY A 102 31.69 -39.06 -12.68
N VAL A 103 31.96 -38.48 -13.86
CA VAL A 103 31.08 -37.78 -14.80
C VAL A 103 30.04 -36.82 -14.16
N SER A 104 30.28 -35.54 -14.33
CA SER A 104 29.40 -34.44 -14.06
C SER A 104 28.06 -34.60 -14.81
N GLY A 105 27.10 -35.25 -14.18
CA GLY A 105 25.69 -35.10 -14.47
C GLY A 105 25.21 -33.88 -13.70
N ILE A 106 24.78 -32.83 -14.39
CA ILE A 106 24.00 -31.74 -13.79
C ILE A 106 22.73 -32.41 -13.27
N GLU A 107 22.65 -32.65 -11.97
CA GLU A 107 21.42 -33.04 -11.29
C GLU A 107 20.49 -31.83 -11.43
N MET A 108 19.68 -31.81 -12.49
CA MET A 108 18.58 -30.86 -12.61
C MET A 108 17.60 -31.17 -11.49
N ASP A 109 17.43 -30.19 -10.60
CA ASP A 109 16.42 -30.20 -9.53
C ASP A 109 15.06 -30.50 -10.18
N VAL A 110 14.51 -31.68 -9.94
CA VAL A 110 13.38 -32.26 -10.70
C VAL A 110 12.09 -31.45 -10.50
N ASP A 111 12.06 -30.52 -9.53
CA ASP A 111 10.88 -29.75 -9.13
C ASP A 111 10.89 -28.29 -9.60
N ASP A 112 11.89 -27.82 -10.30
CA ASP A 112 11.96 -26.45 -10.78
C ASP A 112 11.41 -26.28 -12.20
N LEU A 113 10.89 -25.08 -12.52
CA LEU A 113 10.39 -24.77 -13.85
C LEU A 113 11.55 -24.63 -14.85
N SER A 114 11.49 -25.41 -15.93
CA SER A 114 12.46 -25.37 -17.01
C SER A 114 12.33 -24.11 -17.88
N GLU A 115 13.32 -23.84 -18.72
CA GLU A 115 13.24 -22.76 -19.73
C GLU A 115 12.09 -22.99 -20.72
N ALA A 116 11.77 -24.24 -21.05
CA ALA A 116 10.64 -24.60 -21.90
C ALA A 116 9.31 -24.27 -21.23
N ASP A 117 9.18 -24.48 -19.90
CA ASP A 117 7.98 -24.11 -19.13
C ASP A 117 7.76 -22.61 -19.13
N TRP A 118 8.82 -21.83 -18.90
CA TRP A 118 8.73 -20.37 -18.94
C TRP A 118 8.38 -19.84 -20.32
N THR A 119 8.87 -20.48 -21.38
CA THR A 119 8.50 -20.12 -22.75
C THR A 119 7.02 -20.40 -23.00
N ALA A 120 6.53 -21.58 -22.62
CA ALA A 120 5.11 -21.94 -22.73
C ALA A 120 4.19 -21.00 -21.92
N LEU A 121 4.60 -20.57 -20.71
CA LEU A 121 3.87 -19.61 -19.90
C LEU A 121 3.81 -18.22 -20.57
N ARG A 122 4.91 -17.75 -21.17
CA ARG A 122 4.95 -16.47 -21.92
C ARG A 122 4.03 -16.51 -23.15
N ASP A 123 4.09 -17.59 -23.92
CA ASP A 123 3.25 -17.77 -25.10
C ASP A 123 1.76 -17.82 -24.72
N THR A 124 1.44 -18.53 -23.64
CA THR A 124 0.06 -18.58 -23.12
C THR A 124 -0.41 -17.23 -22.62
N ALA A 125 0.42 -16.51 -21.87
CA ALA A 125 0.13 -15.16 -21.43
C ALA A 125 -0.11 -14.22 -22.61
N HIS A 126 0.77 -14.22 -23.61
CA HIS A 126 0.63 -13.39 -24.80
C HIS A 126 -0.66 -13.70 -25.57
N ARG A 127 -0.95 -14.97 -25.78
CA ARG A 127 -2.15 -15.45 -26.47
C ARG A 127 -3.45 -15.01 -25.77
N LEU A 128 -3.51 -15.11 -24.44
CA LEU A 128 -4.73 -14.85 -23.69
C LEU A 128 -4.90 -13.38 -23.27
N THR A 129 -3.81 -12.65 -22.97
CA THR A 129 -3.86 -11.29 -22.44
C THR A 129 -3.53 -10.22 -23.47
N GLY A 130 -2.90 -10.58 -24.59
CA GLY A 130 -2.37 -9.66 -25.60
C GLY A 130 -1.10 -8.90 -25.18
N ASN A 131 -0.81 -8.82 -23.88
CA ASN A 131 0.32 -8.04 -23.33
C ASN A 131 1.50 -8.88 -22.85
N GLY A 132 1.34 -10.21 -22.77
CA GLY A 132 2.33 -11.12 -22.21
C GLY A 132 2.47 -11.05 -20.69
N LEU A 133 3.55 -11.64 -20.14
CA LEU A 133 3.89 -11.55 -18.72
C LEU A 133 4.47 -10.16 -18.38
N PRO A 134 4.44 -9.74 -17.10
CA PRO A 134 5.15 -8.54 -16.65
C PRO A 134 6.61 -8.51 -17.11
N ALA A 135 7.17 -7.33 -17.35
CA ALA A 135 8.53 -7.15 -17.88
C ALA A 135 9.63 -7.93 -17.13
N LEU A 136 9.43 -8.14 -15.81
CA LEU A 136 10.34 -8.89 -14.96
C LEU A 136 10.48 -10.37 -15.38
N PHE A 137 9.48 -10.93 -16.08
CA PHE A 137 9.43 -12.32 -16.56
C PHE A 137 9.48 -12.47 -18.09
N ASN A 138 9.49 -11.37 -18.83
CA ASN A 138 9.45 -11.36 -20.29
C ASN A 138 10.83 -11.49 -20.96
N GLY A 139 11.93 -11.55 -20.19
CA GLY A 139 13.26 -11.74 -20.72
C GLY A 139 13.44 -13.11 -21.39
N PRO A 140 14.43 -13.27 -22.29
CA PRO A 140 14.77 -14.58 -22.84
C PRO A 140 15.31 -15.52 -21.74
N GLY A 141 15.03 -16.80 -21.87
CA GLY A 141 15.49 -17.80 -20.92
C GLY A 141 14.68 -17.88 -19.64
N ARG A 142 15.21 -18.58 -18.66
CA ARG A 142 14.62 -18.76 -17.34
C ARG A 142 14.83 -17.51 -16.49
N PRO A 143 13.80 -16.96 -15.81
CA PRO A 143 13.98 -15.87 -14.88
C PRO A 143 14.89 -16.27 -13.71
N HIS A 144 15.83 -15.41 -13.33
CA HIS A 144 16.72 -15.67 -12.21
C HIS A 144 15.98 -15.42 -10.89
N ARG A 145 15.67 -16.49 -10.16
CA ARG A 145 14.80 -16.47 -8.96
C ARG A 145 15.29 -15.48 -7.90
N ALA A 146 16.59 -15.48 -7.56
CA ALA A 146 17.13 -14.57 -6.55
C ALA A 146 16.99 -13.09 -6.96
N LEU A 147 17.20 -12.78 -8.23
CA LEU A 147 17.04 -11.42 -8.75
C LEU A 147 15.57 -10.98 -8.73
N VAL A 148 14.66 -11.90 -9.04
CA VAL A 148 13.21 -11.65 -8.98
C VAL A 148 12.78 -11.42 -7.52
N PHE A 149 13.28 -12.26 -6.60
CA PHE A 149 13.03 -12.11 -5.17
C PHE A 149 13.49 -10.74 -4.66
N ASP A 150 14.74 -10.36 -4.94
CA ASP A 150 15.28 -9.05 -4.51
C ASP A 150 14.48 -7.88 -5.09
N ARG A 151 14.12 -7.94 -6.37
CA ARG A 151 13.37 -6.85 -7.01
C ARG A 151 11.93 -6.72 -6.51
N LEU A 152 11.27 -7.81 -6.14
CA LEU A 152 9.89 -7.81 -5.68
C LEU A 152 9.77 -7.55 -4.17
N LEU A 153 10.68 -8.08 -3.37
CA LEU A 153 10.49 -8.15 -1.92
C LEU A 153 11.43 -7.25 -1.11
N GLN A 154 12.63 -6.88 -1.62
CA GLN A 154 13.47 -5.93 -0.89
C GLN A 154 12.81 -4.56 -0.82
N GLY A 155 12.66 -4.05 0.41
CA GLY A 155 11.95 -2.79 0.68
C GLY A 155 10.42 -2.90 0.58
N ALA A 156 9.85 -4.10 0.39
CA ALA A 156 8.40 -4.30 0.33
C ALA A 156 7.70 -4.10 1.67
N PHE A 157 8.42 -4.25 2.78
CA PHE A 157 7.87 -4.11 4.13
C PHE A 157 8.52 -2.95 4.90
N ARG A 158 7.68 -2.21 5.60
CA ARG A 158 8.07 -1.34 6.71
C ARG A 158 7.92 -2.15 7.98
N VAL A 159 9.02 -2.33 8.71
CA VAL A 159 9.03 -3.13 9.94
C VAL A 159 9.15 -2.22 11.14
N SER A 160 8.37 -2.48 12.18
CA SER A 160 8.41 -1.73 13.43
C SER A 160 8.17 -2.63 14.64
N LEU A 161 8.74 -2.21 15.78
CA LEU A 161 8.63 -2.88 17.07
C LEU A 161 7.98 -1.96 18.09
N SER A 162 7.23 -2.53 19.03
CA SER A 162 6.65 -1.79 20.14
C SER A 162 7.74 -1.40 21.17
N THR A 163 7.80 -0.10 21.50
CA THR A 163 8.74 0.47 22.48
C THR A 163 8.01 1.39 23.45
N PRO A 164 8.59 1.78 24.58
CA PRO A 164 7.92 2.69 25.53
C PRO A 164 7.52 4.04 24.93
N SER A 165 8.16 4.48 23.85
CA SER A 165 7.90 5.75 23.17
C SER A 165 7.00 5.62 21.94
N GLY A 166 6.52 4.43 21.62
CA GLY A 166 5.69 4.14 20.44
C GLY A 166 6.33 3.12 19.49
N TRP A 167 5.88 3.13 18.24
CA TRP A 167 6.38 2.24 17.21
C TRP A 167 7.76 2.67 16.71
N HIS A 168 8.76 1.83 16.93
CA HIS A 168 10.14 2.05 16.46
C HIS A 168 10.37 1.33 15.13
N ALA A 169 10.62 2.11 14.07
CA ALA A 169 10.96 1.55 12.77
C ALA A 169 12.35 0.93 12.77
N VAL A 170 12.47 -0.25 12.19
CA VAL A 170 13.73 -1.02 12.12
C VAL A 170 14.02 -1.44 10.69
N GLU A 171 15.30 -1.51 10.36
CA GLU A 171 15.74 -2.09 9.10
C GLU A 171 15.65 -3.62 9.18
N ALA A 172 15.03 -4.21 8.17
CA ALA A 172 14.86 -5.64 8.08
C ALA A 172 15.33 -6.14 6.72
N ARG A 173 16.05 -7.26 6.73
CA ARG A 173 16.48 -7.95 5.52
C ARG A 173 15.60 -9.17 5.28
N LEU A 174 15.06 -9.28 4.08
CA LEU A 174 14.29 -10.42 3.65
C LEU A 174 15.20 -11.44 2.98
N GLU A 175 15.03 -12.71 3.35
CA GLU A 175 15.77 -13.85 2.83
C GLU A 175 14.80 -15.00 2.58
N ARG A 176 15.14 -15.88 1.63
CA ARG A 176 14.42 -17.14 1.48
C ARG A 176 14.81 -18.07 2.63
N ALA A 177 13.84 -18.76 3.20
CA ALA A 177 14.07 -19.78 4.21
C ALA A 177 13.86 -21.17 3.63
N ALA A 178 14.53 -22.18 4.17
CA ALA A 178 14.29 -23.57 3.80
C ALA A 178 12.83 -23.97 4.07
N GLY A 179 12.30 -24.86 3.24
CA GLY A 179 10.89 -25.31 3.31
C GLY A 179 9.91 -24.26 2.76
N ALA A 180 10.26 -23.60 1.64
CA ALA A 180 9.41 -22.61 0.97
C ALA A 180 8.93 -21.47 1.88
N GLY A 181 9.81 -20.98 2.77
CA GLY A 181 9.51 -19.92 3.72
C GLY A 181 10.12 -18.58 3.34
N LEU A 182 9.55 -17.51 3.92
CA LEU A 182 10.09 -16.16 3.90
C LEU A 182 10.73 -15.86 5.26
N SER A 183 12.02 -15.53 5.29
CA SER A 183 12.75 -15.17 6.52
C SER A 183 12.99 -13.67 6.58
N LEU A 184 12.64 -13.08 7.71
CA LEU A 184 12.91 -11.69 8.05
C LEU A 184 14.02 -11.66 9.11
N PHE A 185 15.11 -10.96 8.83
CA PHE A 185 16.21 -10.75 9.76
C PHE A 185 16.30 -9.29 10.19
N ILE A 186 16.32 -9.06 11.50
CA ILE A 186 16.42 -7.73 12.13
C ILE A 186 17.58 -7.75 13.11
N ARG A 187 18.37 -6.72 13.10
CA ARG A 187 19.45 -6.51 14.06
C ARG A 187 19.26 -5.19 14.80
N LEU A 188 19.16 -5.26 16.11
CA LEU A 188 19.11 -4.11 17.01
C LEU A 188 20.45 -4.01 17.75
N ARG A 189 21.11 -2.87 17.64
CA ARG A 189 22.34 -2.59 18.37
C ARG A 189 22.03 -2.30 19.84
N ALA A 190 23.04 -2.31 20.67
CA ALA A 190 22.89 -2.07 22.10
C ALA A 190 22.32 -0.68 22.47
N ASP A 191 22.46 0.31 21.57
CA ASP A 191 21.92 1.66 21.72
C ASP A 191 20.45 1.81 21.24
N ALA A 192 19.89 0.80 20.57
CA ALA A 192 18.52 0.82 20.12
C ALA A 192 17.52 0.74 21.31
N PRO A 193 16.34 1.37 21.21
CA PRO A 193 15.37 1.38 22.31
C PRO A 193 14.96 -0.02 22.74
N PRO A 194 14.53 -0.20 24.01
CA PRO A 194 14.04 -1.48 24.49
C PRO A 194 12.71 -1.86 23.79
N VAL A 195 12.57 -3.11 23.41
CA VAL A 195 11.32 -3.67 22.93
C VAL A 195 10.48 -4.09 24.13
N THR A 196 9.31 -3.50 24.26
CA THR A 196 8.42 -3.69 25.42
C THR A 196 7.00 -4.03 24.98
N GLY A 197 6.20 -4.45 25.95
CA GLY A 197 4.79 -4.77 25.70
C GLY A 197 3.99 -3.60 25.10
N CYS A 198 2.96 -3.95 24.38
CA CYS A 198 2.06 -3.01 23.75
C CYS A 198 1.21 -2.28 24.81
N ASP A 199 1.19 -0.96 24.76
CA ASP A 199 0.36 -0.10 25.60
C ASP A 199 -0.69 0.58 24.72
N PRO A 200 -2.00 0.39 24.96
CA PRO A 200 -3.04 1.04 24.19
C PRO A 200 -2.96 2.57 24.14
N ALA A 201 -2.44 3.19 25.20
CA ALA A 201 -2.30 4.65 25.25
C ALA A 201 -1.18 5.18 24.32
N VAL A 202 -0.21 4.34 23.97
CA VAL A 202 0.99 4.70 23.19
C VAL A 202 0.93 4.12 21.76
N HIS A 203 0.41 2.89 21.63
CA HIS A 203 0.47 2.13 20.37
C HIS A 203 -0.86 2.10 19.62
N GLY A 204 -1.95 2.53 20.26
CA GLY A 204 -3.31 2.52 19.73
C GLY A 204 -4.23 1.56 20.49
N ALA A 205 -5.47 1.99 20.72
CA ALA A 205 -6.46 1.25 21.50
C ALA A 205 -6.96 -0.02 20.76
N GLU A 206 -6.66 -0.15 19.48
CA GLU A 206 -7.04 -1.30 18.66
C GLU A 206 -6.27 -2.59 18.98
N TRP A 207 -5.13 -2.51 19.68
CA TRP A 207 -4.29 -3.66 19.97
C TRP A 207 -4.85 -4.49 21.14
N PRO A 208 -5.32 -5.72 20.89
CA PRO A 208 -5.90 -6.57 21.93
C PRO A 208 -4.85 -7.41 22.66
N THR A 209 -3.64 -6.90 22.84
CA THR A 209 -2.53 -7.58 23.50
C THR A 209 -1.67 -6.62 24.29
N ARG A 210 -1.05 -7.12 25.35
CA ARG A 210 -0.02 -6.41 26.11
C ARG A 210 1.38 -6.97 25.86
N LEU A 211 1.51 -7.98 25.00
CA LEU A 211 2.80 -8.53 24.62
C LEU A 211 3.56 -7.56 23.71
N PRO A 212 4.87 -7.66 23.61
CA PRO A 212 5.65 -6.98 22.59
C PRO A 212 5.20 -7.41 21.19
N VAL A 213 5.11 -6.45 20.28
CA VAL A 213 4.59 -6.66 18.92
C VAL A 213 5.64 -6.28 17.88
N LEU A 214 5.87 -7.17 16.95
CA LEU A 214 6.55 -6.93 15.69
C LEU A 214 5.51 -6.71 14.60
N ARG A 215 5.57 -5.59 13.90
CA ARG A 215 4.63 -5.18 12.86
C ARG A 215 5.32 -5.12 11.51
N LEU A 216 4.79 -5.85 10.53
CA LEU A 216 5.19 -5.85 9.13
C LEU A 216 4.09 -5.22 8.30
N GLU A 217 4.28 -4.00 7.85
CA GLU A 217 3.36 -3.29 6.97
C GLU A 217 3.91 -3.23 5.56
N LEU A 218 3.07 -3.39 4.55
CA LEU A 218 3.49 -3.16 3.18
C LEU A 218 3.89 -1.69 2.99
N ALA A 219 5.06 -1.50 2.39
CA ALA A 219 5.59 -0.17 2.11
C ALA A 219 4.92 0.39 0.85
N THR A 220 4.02 1.36 1.01
CA THR A 220 3.28 2.00 -0.09
C THR A 220 4.20 2.80 -1.02
N GLN A 221 5.35 3.24 -0.52
CA GLN A 221 6.38 3.96 -1.28
C GLN A 221 7.39 3.02 -1.96
N ALA A 222 7.23 1.70 -1.84
CA ALA A 222 8.10 0.74 -2.52
C ALA A 222 7.96 0.84 -4.03
N ARG A 223 9.06 0.60 -4.75
CA ARG A 223 9.08 0.62 -6.22
C ARG A 223 8.07 -0.36 -6.84
N LEU A 224 7.85 -1.49 -6.17
CA LEU A 224 6.86 -2.49 -6.52
C LEU A 224 6.03 -2.79 -5.28
N TYR A 225 4.72 -2.95 -5.45
CA TYR A 225 3.78 -3.23 -4.37
C TYR A 225 3.30 -4.69 -4.48
N PRO A 226 3.95 -5.65 -3.79
CA PRO A 226 3.74 -7.08 -4.02
C PRO A 226 2.50 -7.65 -3.31
N TYR A 227 1.47 -6.85 -3.03
CA TYR A 227 0.27 -7.27 -2.31
C TYR A 227 -0.38 -8.51 -2.93
N SER A 228 -0.65 -8.49 -4.24
CA SER A 228 -1.34 -9.59 -4.94
C SER A 228 -0.58 -10.91 -4.87
N LEU A 229 0.74 -10.84 -4.78
CA LEU A 229 1.61 -12.00 -4.64
C LEU A 229 1.58 -12.52 -3.19
N LEU A 230 1.79 -11.64 -2.22
CA LEU A 230 1.91 -12.01 -0.81
C LEU A 230 0.56 -12.43 -0.19
N ALA A 231 -0.54 -11.82 -0.61
CA ALA A 231 -1.88 -12.21 -0.15
C ALA A 231 -2.32 -13.61 -0.61
N ARG A 232 -1.67 -14.16 -1.65
CA ARG A 232 -1.91 -15.54 -2.13
C ARG A 232 -1.03 -16.59 -1.45
N LEU A 233 0.02 -16.16 -0.73
CA LEU A 233 0.85 -17.08 0.04
C LEU A 233 0.08 -17.59 1.26
N PRO A 234 -0.13 -18.88 1.42
CA PRO A 234 -0.67 -19.44 2.64
C PRO A 234 0.32 -19.25 3.80
N LEU A 235 -0.17 -18.98 4.99
CA LEU A 235 0.59 -18.93 6.22
C LEU A 235 0.11 -20.03 7.14
N ALA A 236 0.96 -21.01 7.43
CA ALA A 236 0.65 -22.11 8.35
C ALA A 236 1.35 -21.97 9.71
N GLU A 237 2.57 -21.46 9.73
CA GLU A 237 3.31 -21.24 10.97
C GLU A 237 4.28 -20.06 10.90
N VAL A 238 4.58 -19.50 12.06
CA VAL A 238 5.63 -18.49 12.26
C VAL A 238 6.65 -19.02 13.25
N ASP A 239 7.88 -19.24 12.80
CA ASP A 239 9.01 -19.62 13.63
C ASP A 239 9.77 -18.34 14.02
N LEU A 240 9.68 -17.95 15.28
CA LEU A 240 10.29 -16.77 15.84
C LEU A 240 11.54 -17.17 16.62
N ARG A 241 12.69 -16.61 16.27
CA ARG A 241 13.97 -16.83 16.95
C ARG A 241 14.58 -15.52 17.36
N VAL A 242 15.08 -15.46 18.57
CA VAL A 242 15.76 -14.29 19.10
C VAL A 242 17.12 -14.67 19.66
N LYS A 243 18.08 -13.78 19.50
CA LYS A 243 19.41 -13.88 20.07
C LYS A 243 19.78 -12.55 20.71
N ALA A 244 20.10 -12.58 21.99
CA ALA A 244 20.54 -11.41 22.75
C ALA A 244 21.93 -11.65 23.32
N ARG A 245 22.79 -10.66 23.15
CA ARG A 245 24.17 -10.68 23.66
C ARG A 245 24.45 -9.44 24.48
N GLY A 246 25.18 -9.63 25.61
CA GLY A 246 25.59 -8.52 26.45
C GLY A 246 24.46 -7.96 27.32
N VAL A 247 23.50 -8.79 27.73
CA VAL A 247 22.38 -8.41 28.62
C VAL A 247 22.96 -8.21 30.03
N ARG A 248 22.76 -7.00 30.61
CA ARG A 248 23.26 -6.62 31.95
C ARG A 248 22.13 -6.50 32.97
N ASP A 249 20.88 -6.45 32.55
CA ASP A 249 19.72 -6.49 33.46
C ASP A 249 19.60 -7.88 34.07
N VAL A 250 20.48 -8.16 35.01
CA VAL A 250 20.57 -9.42 35.74
C VAL A 250 20.38 -9.19 37.23
N ARG A 251 19.81 -10.16 37.91
CA ARG A 251 19.75 -10.22 39.39
C ARG A 251 20.84 -11.13 39.88
N LEU A 252 21.65 -10.60 40.77
CA LEU A 252 22.79 -11.30 41.35
C LEU A 252 22.64 -11.42 42.86
N ALA A 253 23.00 -12.59 43.35
CA ALA A 253 23.11 -12.84 44.78
C ALA A 253 24.23 -13.83 45.08
N ASN A 254 24.81 -13.79 46.28
CA ASN A 254 25.75 -14.78 46.80
C ASN A 254 25.35 -15.20 48.23
N ASN A 255 26.21 -15.97 48.91
CA ASN A 255 26.00 -16.39 50.28
C ASN A 255 25.75 -15.26 51.28
N LEU A 256 26.16 -14.03 50.98
CA LEU A 256 26.03 -12.86 51.86
C LEU A 256 24.79 -12.01 51.53
N GLY A 257 24.16 -12.21 50.38
CA GLY A 257 22.99 -11.46 49.98
C GLY A 257 23.01 -11.00 48.54
N ARG A 258 22.21 -10.00 48.22
CA ARG A 258 22.08 -9.42 46.84
C ARG A 258 23.34 -8.62 46.48
N LEU A 259 23.72 -8.73 45.24
CA LEU A 259 24.85 -7.99 44.63
C LEU A 259 24.30 -6.97 43.62
N ASP A 260 25.03 -5.87 43.49
CA ASP A 260 24.73 -4.82 42.50
C ASP A 260 25.50 -5.12 41.20
N PRO A 261 24.83 -5.48 40.10
CA PRO A 261 25.49 -5.82 38.83
C PRO A 261 26.15 -4.62 38.14
N SER A 262 25.87 -3.39 38.61
CA SER A 262 26.44 -2.16 38.04
C SER A 262 27.83 -1.84 38.57
N LYS A 263 28.30 -2.53 39.63
CA LYS A 263 29.57 -2.34 40.29
C LYS A 263 30.38 -3.62 40.28
N ALA A 264 31.72 -3.48 40.44
CA ALA A 264 32.56 -4.62 40.68
C ALA A 264 32.16 -5.33 41.99
N PHE A 265 32.05 -6.65 41.99
CA PHE A 265 31.63 -7.42 43.13
C PHE A 265 32.40 -8.72 43.29
N ALA A 266 32.48 -9.22 44.54
CA ALA A 266 33.07 -10.51 44.85
C ALA A 266 32.02 -11.63 44.77
N PRO A 267 32.00 -12.47 43.72
CA PRO A 267 30.96 -13.45 43.48
C PRO A 267 30.84 -14.50 44.58
N PHE A 268 31.93 -14.86 45.18
CA PHE A 268 32.03 -15.88 46.23
C PHE A 268 32.27 -15.30 47.65
N GLY A 269 32.09 -13.98 47.79
CA GLY A 269 32.37 -13.24 49.03
C GLY A 269 33.86 -13.02 49.29
N PRO A 270 34.20 -12.36 50.42
CA PRO A 270 35.56 -12.01 50.76
C PRO A 270 36.45 -13.20 51.20
N LEU A 271 35.84 -14.30 51.60
CA LEU A 271 36.50 -15.54 52.01
C LEU A 271 35.93 -16.75 51.27
N PRO A 272 36.29 -16.92 49.97
CA PRO A 272 35.72 -18.00 49.14
C PRO A 272 36.03 -19.40 49.71
N GLY A 273 34.98 -20.25 49.74
CA GLY A 273 35.06 -21.68 50.08
C GLY A 273 34.31 -22.52 49.09
N LEU A 274 34.39 -23.87 49.19
CA LEU A 274 33.68 -24.77 48.26
C LEU A 274 32.14 -24.67 48.34
N SER A 275 31.61 -24.11 49.42
CA SER A 275 30.17 -23.87 49.56
C SER A 275 29.76 -22.49 49.08
N SER A 276 30.72 -21.66 48.65
CA SER A 276 30.43 -20.33 48.12
C SER A 276 29.81 -20.43 46.73
N TYR A 277 28.81 -19.63 46.46
CA TYR A 277 28.11 -19.62 45.21
C TYR A 277 27.73 -18.21 44.74
N LEU A 278 27.57 -18.08 43.45
CA LEU A 278 26.93 -16.95 42.77
C LEU A 278 25.60 -17.41 42.13
N VAL A 279 24.52 -16.70 42.42
CA VAL A 279 23.24 -16.89 41.77
C VAL A 279 23.08 -15.79 40.74
N VAL A 280 22.71 -16.18 39.54
CA VAL A 280 22.46 -15.30 38.40
C VAL A 280 21.08 -15.58 37.84
N GLY A 281 20.32 -14.54 37.50
CA GLY A 281 19.05 -14.68 36.82
C GLY A 281 18.73 -13.43 36.02
N SER A 282 18.01 -13.61 34.90
CA SER A 282 17.48 -12.53 34.11
C SER A 282 15.97 -12.63 34.04
N PRO A 283 15.24 -11.59 34.43
CA PRO A 283 13.77 -11.54 34.29
C PRO A 283 13.31 -11.71 32.84
N GLU A 284 14.12 -11.24 31.92
CA GLU A 284 13.86 -11.32 30.50
C GLU A 284 14.05 -12.75 29.95
N ALA A 285 15.20 -13.36 30.23
CA ALA A 285 15.51 -14.72 29.77
C ALA A 285 14.63 -15.80 30.42
N ALA A 286 14.29 -15.65 31.70
CA ALA A 286 13.51 -16.63 32.45
C ALA A 286 12.09 -16.84 31.94
N ARG A 287 11.55 -15.88 31.15
CA ARG A 287 10.20 -15.97 30.55
C ARG A 287 10.19 -16.62 29.17
N LYS A 288 11.35 -17.02 28.65
CA LYS A 288 11.51 -17.53 27.29
C LYS A 288 11.83 -19.02 27.27
N THR A 289 11.50 -19.67 26.19
CA THR A 289 11.98 -21.03 25.92
C THR A 289 13.39 -20.90 25.32
N LEU A 290 14.40 -21.18 26.18
CA LEU A 290 15.77 -20.97 25.81
C LEU A 290 16.34 -22.18 25.05
N ASP A 291 17.07 -21.90 23.98
CA ASP A 291 17.86 -22.89 23.23
C ASP A 291 19.33 -22.88 23.66
N HIS A 292 19.83 -21.70 24.02
CA HIS A 292 21.20 -21.48 24.46
C HIS A 292 21.23 -20.39 25.54
N LEU A 293 22.14 -20.56 26.53
CA LEU A 293 22.38 -19.59 27.57
C LEU A 293 23.85 -19.63 27.94
N SER A 294 24.49 -18.45 28.05
CA SER A 294 25.90 -18.33 28.49
C SER A 294 26.13 -17.05 29.26
N LEU A 295 27.21 -17.02 30.01
CA LEU A 295 27.67 -15.86 30.76
C LEU A 295 29.04 -15.44 30.25
N ASP A 296 29.23 -14.16 30.04
CA ASP A 296 30.52 -13.52 29.83
C ASP A 296 30.93 -12.78 31.12
N LEU A 297 32.07 -13.13 31.63
CA LEU A 297 32.63 -12.57 32.86
C LEU A 297 33.94 -11.82 32.55
N GLU A 298 34.16 -10.70 33.20
CA GLU A 298 35.41 -9.97 33.18
C GLU A 298 35.97 -9.90 34.63
N TRP A 299 37.10 -10.59 34.85
CA TRP A 299 37.72 -10.66 36.17
C TRP A 299 38.60 -9.44 36.42
N GLY A 300 38.47 -8.87 37.63
CA GLY A 300 39.31 -7.78 38.13
C GLY A 300 40.41 -8.22 39.07
N GLY A 301 41.49 -7.43 39.12
CA GLY A 301 42.57 -7.63 40.08
C GLY A 301 43.30 -8.97 39.98
N LEU A 302 43.32 -9.55 38.76
CA LEU A 302 44.07 -10.80 38.54
C LEU A 302 45.56 -10.65 38.82
N PRO A 303 46.27 -11.71 39.34
CA PRO A 303 47.71 -11.70 39.42
C PRO A 303 48.38 -11.44 38.08
N ASN A 304 49.33 -10.48 38.06
CA ASN A 304 50.02 -10.05 36.83
C ASN A 304 51.31 -10.82 36.57
N GLU A 305 51.64 -11.84 37.36
CA GLU A 305 52.84 -12.63 37.23
C GLU A 305 52.82 -13.54 36.04
N PRO A 306 53.83 -13.61 35.16
CA PRO A 306 53.94 -14.58 34.10
C PRO A 306 53.85 -16.02 34.65
N GLY A 307 52.90 -16.82 34.08
CA GLY A 307 52.58 -18.14 34.60
C GLY A 307 51.31 -18.16 35.47
N GLY A 308 50.65 -16.97 35.66
CA GLY A 308 49.36 -16.86 36.30
C GLY A 308 49.27 -17.44 37.68
N PHE A 309 48.21 -18.20 37.97
CA PHE A 309 48.01 -18.78 39.31
C PHE A 309 49.11 -19.76 39.71
N ASP A 310 49.77 -20.46 38.80
CA ASP A 310 50.85 -21.39 39.11
C ASP A 310 52.05 -20.66 39.71
N THR A 311 52.39 -19.47 39.20
CA THR A 311 53.47 -18.63 39.78
C THR A 311 52.97 -17.93 41.02
N HIS A 312 51.78 -17.40 41.06
CA HIS A 312 51.19 -16.67 42.18
C HIS A 312 51.18 -17.51 43.47
N TYR A 313 50.83 -18.76 43.36
CA TYR A 313 50.72 -19.72 44.46
C TYR A 313 52.02 -20.56 44.67
N ALA A 314 53.10 -20.31 43.95
CA ALA A 314 54.36 -21.08 44.07
C ALA A 314 54.92 -21.08 45.44
N GLY A 315 54.65 -20.03 46.28
CA GLY A 315 55.05 -19.90 47.64
C GLY A 315 54.31 -20.81 48.67
N TYR A 316 53.22 -21.46 48.28
CA TYR A 316 52.42 -22.35 49.16
C TYR A 316 53.05 -23.74 49.11
N ALA A 317 53.81 -24.11 50.18
CA ALA A 317 54.56 -25.34 50.24
C ALA A 317 53.70 -26.56 50.64
N GLY A 318 52.59 -26.34 51.29
CA GLY A 318 51.69 -27.42 51.82
C GLY A 318 50.76 -28.05 50.74
N PRO A 319 49.82 -28.88 51.15
CA PRO A 319 48.87 -29.55 50.24
C PRO A 319 48.09 -28.59 49.40
N ALA A 320 47.70 -27.41 49.93
CA ALA A 320 46.97 -26.38 49.23
C ALA A 320 47.75 -25.84 48.01
N GLY A 321 49.06 -25.68 48.07
CA GLY A 321 49.87 -25.20 46.94
C GLY A 321 49.91 -26.14 45.74
N LYS A 322 49.66 -27.44 45.95
CA LYS A 322 49.55 -28.42 44.87
C LYS A 322 48.21 -28.37 44.14
N GLU A 323 47.20 -27.89 44.83
CA GLU A 323 45.82 -27.78 44.30
C GLU A 323 45.52 -26.39 43.67
N LEU A 324 46.19 -25.32 44.15
CA LEU A 324 45.96 -23.93 43.68
C LEU A 324 46.72 -23.66 42.40
N ARG A 325 46.33 -24.36 41.35
CA ARG A 325 46.95 -24.26 40.00
C ARG A 325 45.97 -23.79 38.93
N GLN A 326 46.57 -23.25 37.86
CA GLN A 326 45.78 -22.89 36.66
C GLN A 326 44.98 -24.08 36.19
N GLY A 327 43.70 -23.88 35.84
CA GLY A 327 42.79 -24.93 35.37
C GLY A 327 42.13 -25.78 36.49
N GLN A 328 42.48 -25.62 37.76
CA GLN A 328 41.81 -26.33 38.86
C GLN A 328 40.62 -25.56 39.42
N PHE A 329 40.54 -24.25 39.15
CA PHE A 329 39.43 -23.42 39.58
C PHE A 329 38.19 -23.69 38.72
N SER A 330 37.14 -24.25 39.33
CA SER A 330 35.93 -24.67 38.63
C SER A 330 34.67 -24.42 39.44
N VAL A 331 33.56 -24.25 38.74
CA VAL A 331 32.22 -24.12 39.30
C VAL A 331 31.31 -25.25 38.81
N GLU A 332 30.39 -25.66 39.65
CA GLU A 332 29.23 -26.51 39.29
C GLU A 332 27.99 -25.65 39.12
N ILE A 333 27.19 -26.05 38.15
CA ILE A 333 25.99 -25.30 37.74
C ILE A 333 24.75 -26.04 38.19
N ALA A 334 23.85 -25.33 38.88
CA ALA A 334 22.55 -25.85 39.25
C ALA A 334 21.44 -24.86 38.87
N TRP A 335 20.30 -25.37 38.53
CA TRP A 335 19.12 -24.58 38.13
C TRP A 335 18.06 -24.63 39.21
N LEU A 336 17.41 -23.50 39.46
CA LEU A 336 16.24 -23.42 40.34
C LEU A 336 14.98 -23.74 39.52
N ARG A 337 14.29 -24.82 39.95
CA ARG A 337 13.03 -25.29 39.37
C ARG A 337 12.09 -25.65 40.50
N ASP A 338 10.89 -25.06 40.47
CA ASP A 338 9.84 -25.24 41.45
C ASP A 338 10.30 -25.06 42.91
N GLY A 339 11.24 -24.11 43.11
CA GLY A 339 11.82 -23.84 44.42
C GLY A 339 12.91 -24.81 44.87
N GLN A 340 13.33 -25.74 44.03
CA GLN A 340 14.38 -26.71 44.27
C GLN A 340 15.58 -26.53 43.35
N TRP A 341 16.80 -26.61 43.87
CA TRP A 341 18.01 -26.61 43.07
C TRP A 341 18.25 -28.00 42.48
N GLN A 342 18.33 -28.02 41.11
CA GLN A 342 18.60 -29.27 40.38
C GLN A 342 19.96 -29.13 39.68
N ASP A 343 20.85 -30.05 39.92
CA ASP A 343 22.17 -30.08 39.31
C ASP A 343 22.07 -30.47 37.83
N CYS A 344 22.96 -29.89 36.99
CA CYS A 344 23.04 -30.29 35.59
C CYS A 344 23.53 -31.73 35.48
N ALA A 345 22.72 -32.62 34.93
CA ALA A 345 23.02 -34.06 34.81
C ALA A 345 24.08 -34.42 33.76
N ASN A 346 24.64 -33.45 33.03
CA ASN A 346 25.54 -33.68 31.91
C ASN A 346 27.04 -33.42 32.25
N ARG A 347 27.92 -33.90 31.36
CA ARG A 347 29.39 -33.74 31.44
C ARG A 347 29.89 -32.30 31.57
N SER A 348 29.03 -31.33 31.28
CA SER A 348 29.27 -29.88 31.40
C SER A 348 29.01 -29.33 32.82
N ALA A 349 28.69 -30.16 33.81
CA ALA A 349 28.38 -29.71 35.16
C ALA A 349 29.53 -28.89 35.81
N ARG A 350 30.75 -29.21 35.45
CA ARG A 350 31.94 -28.49 35.90
C ARG A 350 32.47 -27.61 34.79
N GLN A 351 32.44 -26.29 35.01
CA GLN A 351 33.00 -25.30 34.11
C GLN A 351 34.23 -24.65 34.69
N PRO A 352 35.31 -24.42 33.88
CA PRO A 352 36.49 -23.69 34.34
C PRO A 352 36.14 -22.23 34.65
N LEU A 353 36.64 -21.72 35.75
CA LEU A 353 36.37 -20.36 36.18
C LEU A 353 37.22 -19.32 35.46
N PHE A 354 38.38 -19.72 34.93
CA PHE A 354 39.30 -18.85 34.20
C PHE A 354 39.68 -19.45 32.86
N ALA A 355 39.85 -18.60 31.84
CA ALA A 355 40.11 -19.04 30.46
C ALA A 355 41.57 -19.55 30.24
N GLY A 356 42.45 -19.30 31.19
CA GLY A 356 43.86 -19.66 31.06
C GLY A 356 44.79 -18.47 30.97
N THR A 357 45.97 -18.64 30.36
CA THR A 357 46.94 -17.58 30.13
C THR A 357 47.07 -17.24 28.66
N ASN A 358 47.44 -15.99 28.38
CA ASN A 358 47.75 -15.53 27.02
C ASN A 358 49.20 -15.96 26.62
N ALA A 359 49.65 -15.61 25.41
CA ALA A 359 50.98 -15.92 24.91
C ALA A 359 52.13 -15.32 25.77
N ALA A 360 51.87 -14.27 26.54
CA ALA A 360 52.81 -13.67 27.48
C ALA A 360 52.83 -14.36 28.85
N GLY A 361 51.97 -15.35 29.07
CA GLY A 361 51.80 -16.04 30.33
C GLY A 361 50.90 -15.31 31.35
N GLU A 362 50.25 -14.21 30.97
CA GLU A 362 49.34 -13.46 31.83
C GLU A 362 47.94 -14.08 31.82
N LEU A 363 47.24 -13.99 32.95
CA LEU A 363 45.85 -14.49 33.07
C LEU A 363 44.91 -13.70 32.15
N ILE A 364 44.06 -14.42 31.43
CA ILE A 364 43.04 -13.83 30.58
C ILE A 364 41.90 -13.36 31.49
N ALA A 365 41.60 -12.07 31.45
CA ALA A 365 40.57 -11.47 32.28
C ALA A 365 39.15 -11.88 31.88
N THR A 366 38.90 -12.20 30.60
CA THR A 366 37.58 -12.58 30.09
C THR A 366 37.38 -14.08 30.20
N GLN A 367 36.20 -14.48 30.66
CA GLN A 367 35.79 -15.89 30.70
C GLN A 367 34.39 -16.04 30.15
N HIS A 368 34.20 -17.03 29.31
CA HIS A 368 32.91 -17.48 28.80
C HIS A 368 32.49 -18.77 29.49
N ILE A 369 31.31 -18.79 30.08
CA ILE A 369 30.73 -19.96 30.76
C ILE A 369 29.46 -20.35 30.03
N GLU A 370 29.48 -21.54 29.42
CA GLU A 370 28.25 -22.10 28.82
C GLU A 370 27.41 -22.77 29.89
N LEU A 371 26.10 -22.48 29.82
CA LEU A 371 25.08 -23.09 30.64
C LEU A 371 24.35 -24.11 29.75
N ASP A 372 24.35 -25.40 30.19
CA ASP A 372 23.87 -26.54 29.35
C ASP A 372 22.50 -26.30 28.68
N PRO A 373 22.42 -26.23 27.36
CA PRO A 373 21.18 -25.98 26.63
C PRO A 373 20.10 -27.02 26.89
N GLY A 374 20.46 -28.29 27.07
CA GLY A 374 19.54 -29.38 27.35
C GLY A 374 18.79 -29.25 28.67
N SER A 375 19.44 -28.63 29.67
CA SER A 375 18.82 -28.32 30.95
C SER A 375 17.98 -27.06 30.89
N VAL A 376 18.37 -26.09 30.06
CA VAL A 376 17.67 -24.80 29.89
C VAL A 376 16.29 -25.00 29.26
N ARG A 377 16.15 -25.82 28.26
CA ARG A 377 14.85 -26.11 27.59
C ARG A 377 13.79 -26.68 28.52
N LYS A 378 14.21 -27.34 29.62
CA LYS A 378 13.31 -27.95 30.60
C LYS A 378 12.90 -26.99 31.71
N LEU A 379 13.41 -25.75 31.71
CA LEU A 379 13.01 -24.77 32.71
C LEU A 379 11.53 -24.38 32.45
N SER A 380 10.75 -24.42 33.51
CA SER A 380 9.40 -23.84 33.52
C SER A 380 9.52 -22.33 33.32
N ARG A 381 8.69 -21.76 32.45
CA ARG A 381 8.63 -20.32 32.28
C ARG A 381 8.28 -19.65 33.61
N ALA A 382 9.09 -18.67 34.04
CA ALA A 382 8.79 -17.89 35.24
C ALA A 382 7.61 -16.95 34.92
N THR A 383 6.67 -16.85 35.85
CA THR A 383 5.57 -15.86 35.72
C THR A 383 6.08 -14.46 36.08
N GLU A 384 5.31 -13.43 35.72
CA GLU A 384 5.65 -12.06 36.08
C GLU A 384 5.64 -11.84 37.60
N GLU A 385 4.74 -12.52 38.29
CA GLU A 385 4.62 -12.52 39.76
C GLU A 385 5.87 -13.10 40.45
N ASP A 386 6.50 -14.10 39.84
CA ASP A 386 7.75 -14.71 40.38
C ASP A 386 8.89 -13.70 40.54
N TRP A 387 8.90 -12.66 39.73
CA TRP A 387 9.97 -11.66 39.67
C TRP A 387 9.59 -10.30 40.26
N SER A 388 8.31 -10.05 40.53
CA SER A 388 7.77 -8.75 41.01
C SER A 388 7.99 -8.55 42.52
N THR A 389 8.07 -9.64 43.30
CA THR A 389 8.24 -9.58 44.75
C THR A 389 9.69 -9.55 45.18
N MET A 390 9.97 -9.03 46.38
CA MET A 390 11.31 -9.06 47.00
C MET A 390 11.81 -10.47 47.35
N ALA A 391 10.96 -11.48 47.23
CA ALA A 391 11.26 -12.89 47.48
C ALA A 391 12.11 -13.46 46.33
N MET A 392 12.88 -14.51 46.62
CA MET A 392 13.56 -15.28 45.58
C MET A 392 12.54 -15.92 44.65
N PRO A 393 12.64 -15.77 43.33
CA PRO A 393 11.73 -16.45 42.40
C PRO A 393 11.89 -17.97 42.55
N ARG A 394 10.82 -18.71 42.25
CA ARG A 394 10.81 -20.20 42.36
C ARG A 394 11.45 -20.87 41.15
N ASN A 395 11.62 -20.11 40.04
CA ASN A 395 12.12 -20.62 38.77
C ASN A 395 13.05 -19.61 38.11
N GLY A 396 13.95 -20.06 37.21
CA GLY A 396 14.73 -19.21 36.30
C GLY A 396 16.00 -18.60 36.89
N LEU A 397 16.49 -19.11 38.00
CA LEU A 397 17.79 -18.76 38.53
C LEU A 397 18.82 -19.87 38.27
N CYS A 398 20.05 -19.46 37.99
CA CYS A 398 21.21 -20.30 37.81
C CYS A 398 22.15 -20.08 39.00
N ARG A 399 22.65 -21.14 39.60
CA ARG A 399 23.66 -21.07 40.68
C ARG A 399 24.97 -21.66 40.19
N LEU A 400 26.02 -20.85 40.28
CA LEU A 400 27.43 -21.27 40.07
C LEU A 400 28.07 -21.48 41.43
N GLN A 401 28.25 -22.71 41.82
CA GLN A 401 28.86 -23.07 43.11
C GLN A 401 30.34 -23.44 42.89
N LEU A 402 31.23 -22.90 43.70
CA LEU A 402 32.64 -23.23 43.62
C LEU A 402 32.84 -24.71 43.93
N SER A 403 33.41 -25.46 42.98
CA SER A 403 33.59 -26.92 43.09
C SER A 403 35.05 -27.35 43.14
N GLY A 404 35.99 -26.48 42.86
CA GLY A 404 37.41 -26.76 42.92
C GLY A 404 38.29 -25.51 42.83
N PRO A 405 39.51 -25.62 43.31
CA PRO A 405 40.17 -26.71 44.08
C PRO A 405 39.63 -26.80 45.51
N ARG A 406 39.96 -27.85 46.25
CA ARG A 406 39.53 -28.05 47.67
C ARG A 406 39.98 -26.91 48.60
N ALA A 407 41.16 -26.35 48.35
CA ALA A 407 41.66 -25.14 49.03
C ALA A 407 40.95 -23.85 48.61
N ALA A 408 39.96 -23.92 47.74
CA ALA A 408 39.32 -22.76 47.10
C ALA A 408 40.35 -21.78 46.52
N PHE A 409 40.45 -20.55 47.05
CA PHE A 409 41.46 -19.57 46.67
C PHE A 409 42.59 -19.42 47.70
N GLY A 410 42.69 -20.37 48.63
CA GLY A 410 43.82 -20.41 49.61
C GLY A 410 43.67 -19.52 50.85
N HIS A 411 42.51 -18.83 51.04
CA HIS A 411 42.30 -17.88 52.13
C HIS A 411 42.49 -18.56 53.54
N THR A 412 41.99 -19.77 53.73
CA THR A 412 42.11 -20.54 54.93
C THR A 412 43.53 -21.12 55.12
N ALA A 413 44.25 -21.38 54.02
CA ALA A 413 45.62 -21.94 54.06
C ALA A 413 46.70 -20.86 54.27
N TYR A 414 46.42 -19.62 53.74
CA TYR A 414 47.40 -18.54 53.76
C TYR A 414 48.07 -18.25 55.16
N PRO A 415 47.34 -18.08 56.27
CA PRO A 415 47.88 -17.79 57.54
C PRO A 415 48.83 -18.90 58.03
N VAL A 416 48.47 -20.17 57.73
CA VAL A 416 49.31 -21.32 58.09
C VAL A 416 50.59 -21.40 57.26
N GLU A 417 50.44 -21.17 55.90
CA GLU A 417 51.56 -21.18 54.96
C GLU A 417 52.57 -20.02 55.26
N LEU A 418 52.04 -18.84 55.54
CA LEU A 418 52.79 -17.66 55.88
C LEU A 418 53.57 -17.90 57.21
N GLY A 419 52.90 -18.37 58.26
CA GLY A 419 53.51 -18.70 59.55
C GLY A 419 54.59 -19.75 59.44
N ALA A 420 54.34 -20.82 58.71
CA ALA A 420 55.29 -21.89 58.45
C ALA A 420 56.54 -21.39 57.67
N THR A 421 56.29 -20.53 56.64
CA THR A 421 57.39 -19.96 55.84
C THR A 421 58.27 -18.98 56.68
N VAL A 422 57.61 -18.12 57.43
CA VAL A 422 58.35 -17.20 58.38
C VAL A 422 59.15 -18.00 59.38
N ALA A 423 58.61 -19.04 60.04
CA ALA A 423 59.30 -19.88 60.98
C ALA A 423 60.48 -20.66 60.35
N ALA A 424 60.27 -21.14 59.09
CA ALA A 424 61.35 -21.81 58.35
C ALA A 424 62.48 -20.85 57.96
N ASN A 425 62.14 -19.62 57.54
CA ASN A 425 63.06 -18.58 57.12
C ASN A 425 63.90 -18.07 58.31
N ALA A 426 63.38 -18.06 59.52
CA ALA A 426 64.09 -17.73 60.73
C ALA A 426 65.24 -18.72 61.05
N ARG A 427 65.21 -19.95 60.47
CA ARG A 427 66.18 -21.00 60.72
C ARG A 427 67.13 -21.26 59.53
N THR A 428 67.06 -20.52 58.50
CA THR A 428 67.87 -20.72 57.27
C THR A 428 68.61 -19.43 56.83
N ARG A 429 69.82 -19.62 56.23
CA ARG A 429 70.58 -18.53 55.60
C ARG A 429 70.13 -18.23 54.19
N ARG A 430 69.27 -19.05 53.63
CA ARG A 430 68.63 -18.85 52.31
C ARG A 430 67.11 -18.81 52.48
N PRO A 431 66.58 -17.63 52.78
CA PRO A 431 65.11 -17.49 52.96
C PRO A 431 64.37 -17.82 51.69
N ARG A 432 63.23 -18.49 51.80
CA ARG A 432 62.25 -18.71 50.74
C ARG A 432 61.40 -17.45 50.58
N PRO A 433 60.95 -17.16 49.41
CA PRO A 433 60.00 -16.07 49.22
C PRO A 433 58.75 -16.33 50.08
N LEU A 434 58.19 -15.29 50.65
CA LEU A 434 56.92 -15.40 51.39
C LEU A 434 55.81 -15.74 50.41
N PRO A 435 54.79 -16.50 50.81
CA PRO A 435 53.64 -16.76 49.99
C PRO A 435 52.83 -15.48 49.67
N ASN A 436 52.43 -15.26 48.44
CA ASN A 436 51.60 -14.14 48.07
C ASN A 436 50.26 -14.22 48.79
N PRO A 437 49.59 -13.07 49.06
CA PRO A 437 48.23 -13.04 49.57
C PRO A 437 47.27 -13.77 48.58
N PRO A 438 46.30 -14.48 49.13
CA PRO A 438 45.39 -15.21 48.27
C PRO A 438 44.56 -14.27 47.39
N TYR A 439 44.34 -14.62 46.14
CA TYR A 439 43.48 -13.90 45.23
C TYR A 439 42.01 -14.01 45.66
N THR A 440 41.36 -12.87 45.85
CA THR A 440 39.91 -12.81 46.04
C THR A 440 39.26 -12.48 44.71
N PRO A 441 38.48 -13.43 44.11
CA PRO A 441 37.85 -13.16 42.81
C PRO A 441 36.90 -11.96 42.86
N VAL A 442 37.08 -11.05 41.93
CA VAL A 442 36.21 -9.91 41.73
C VAL A 442 35.79 -9.94 40.26
N ILE A 443 34.50 -9.82 40.03
CA ILE A 443 33.92 -9.64 38.69
C ILE A 443 33.73 -8.14 38.48
N GLU A 444 34.36 -7.58 37.47
CA GLU A 444 34.18 -6.18 37.05
C GLU A 444 32.96 -6.01 36.18
N ARG A 445 32.71 -6.95 35.26
CA ARG A 445 31.54 -6.98 34.41
C ARG A 445 31.01 -8.41 34.25
N LEU A 446 29.68 -8.50 34.25
CA LEU A 446 29.00 -9.74 33.94
C LEU A 446 27.91 -9.40 32.92
N SER A 447 27.82 -10.18 31.89
CA SER A 447 26.71 -10.14 30.94
C SER A 447 26.23 -11.52 30.60
N LEU A 448 24.94 -11.59 30.25
CA LEU A 448 24.26 -12.81 29.89
C LEU A 448 23.94 -12.80 28.38
N ASN A 449 24.17 -13.95 27.74
CA ASN A 449 23.79 -14.14 26.34
C ASN A 449 22.81 -15.30 26.28
N TYR A 450 21.81 -15.18 25.44
CA TYR A 450 20.83 -16.24 25.24
C TYR A 450 20.32 -16.31 23.80
N GLU A 451 19.86 -17.50 23.43
CA GLU A 451 19.09 -17.77 22.24
C GLU A 451 17.78 -18.44 22.66
N ALA A 452 16.69 -18.03 22.04
CA ALA A 452 15.36 -18.56 22.32
C ALA A 452 14.53 -18.64 21.04
N ALA A 453 13.64 -19.63 20.96
CA ALA A 453 12.77 -19.83 19.84
C ALA A 453 11.35 -20.18 20.29
N SER A 454 10.38 -19.82 19.46
CA SER A 454 8.99 -20.20 19.58
C SER A 454 8.37 -20.41 18.20
N VAL A 455 7.43 -21.34 18.11
CA VAL A 455 6.69 -21.61 16.87
C VAL A 455 5.22 -21.38 17.14
N ILE A 456 4.63 -20.46 16.38
CA ILE A 456 3.21 -20.14 16.40
C ILE A 456 2.58 -20.83 15.19
N ALA A 457 1.81 -21.90 15.41
CA ALA A 457 1.16 -22.67 14.36
C ALA A 457 -0.31 -22.26 14.25
N LEU A 458 -0.79 -22.11 13.01
CA LEU A 458 -2.17 -21.74 12.67
C LEU A 458 -3.03 -22.96 12.25
N ASP A 459 -2.41 -24.14 12.16
CA ASP A 459 -3.06 -25.38 11.74
C ASP A 459 -3.40 -26.34 12.89
N ARG A 460 -3.22 -25.90 14.13
CA ARG A 460 -3.50 -26.67 15.35
C ARG A 460 -4.72 -26.10 16.07
N ASP A 461 -5.54 -26.99 16.61
CA ASP A 461 -6.74 -26.63 17.39
C ASP A 461 -6.43 -26.06 18.80
N ASP A 462 -5.16 -25.71 19.07
CA ASP A 462 -4.67 -25.22 20.36
C ASP A 462 -4.69 -23.68 20.42
N ASP A 463 -5.82 -23.05 20.08
CA ASP A 463 -5.95 -21.61 20.32
C ASP A 463 -5.88 -21.32 21.84
N PRO A 464 -5.06 -20.36 22.27
CA PRO A 464 -5.01 -20.00 23.69
C PRO A 464 -6.40 -19.55 24.13
N PRO A 465 -6.87 -19.99 25.31
CA PRO A 465 -8.18 -19.60 25.80
C PRO A 465 -8.30 -18.07 25.88
N GLU A 466 -9.52 -17.55 25.65
CA GLU A 466 -9.80 -16.12 25.76
C GLU A 466 -9.31 -15.57 27.11
N GLY A 467 -8.53 -14.47 27.08
CA GLY A 467 -8.02 -13.79 28.27
C GLY A 467 -6.61 -14.17 28.72
N VAL A 468 -5.97 -15.15 28.09
CA VAL A 468 -4.54 -15.45 28.36
C VAL A 468 -3.67 -14.67 27.36
N ASP A 469 -2.64 -13.92 27.85
CA ASP A 469 -1.63 -13.28 27.03
C ASP A 469 -0.71 -14.33 26.37
N GLY A 470 -1.27 -15.07 25.40
CA GLY A 470 -0.56 -16.03 24.57
C GLY A 470 0.02 -15.39 23.32
N GLU A 471 0.96 -16.09 22.69
CA GLU A 471 1.50 -15.69 21.38
C GLU A 471 0.37 -15.63 20.34
N ARG A 472 0.28 -14.53 19.58
CA ARG A 472 -0.79 -14.29 18.61
C ARG A 472 -0.26 -13.65 17.34
N LEU A 473 -0.96 -13.94 16.26
CA LEU A 473 -0.76 -13.31 14.97
C LEU A 473 -1.95 -12.43 14.65
N PHE A 474 -1.69 -11.31 13.97
CA PHE A 474 -2.74 -10.38 13.56
C PHE A 474 -2.56 -10.01 12.10
N HIS A 475 -3.64 -10.02 11.34
CA HIS A 475 -3.69 -9.29 10.08
C HIS A 475 -3.97 -7.81 10.33
N LEU A 476 -3.17 -6.95 9.70
CA LEU A 476 -3.41 -5.51 9.66
C LEU A 476 -4.30 -5.22 8.47
N HIS A 477 -5.55 -4.84 8.74
CA HIS A 477 -6.49 -4.36 7.74
C HIS A 477 -6.41 -2.85 7.61
N PRO A 478 -6.89 -2.24 6.50
CA PRO A 478 -6.85 -0.79 6.30
C PRO A 478 -7.46 0.03 7.44
N PHE A 479 -8.45 -0.54 8.14
CA PHE A 479 -9.22 0.16 9.16
C PHE A 479 -9.27 -0.53 10.52
N GLY A 480 -8.57 -1.65 10.70
CA GLY A 480 -8.59 -2.40 11.95
C GLY A 480 -7.59 -3.57 11.98
N LEU A 481 -7.77 -4.45 12.96
CA LEU A 481 -6.91 -5.60 13.20
C LEU A 481 -7.77 -6.86 13.27
N GLN A 482 -7.30 -7.95 12.69
CA GLN A 482 -7.92 -9.26 12.82
C GLN A 482 -6.97 -10.22 13.52
N THR A 483 -7.38 -10.80 14.62
CA THR A 483 -6.65 -11.90 15.24
C THR A 483 -6.76 -13.14 14.39
N LEU A 484 -5.62 -13.75 14.04
CA LEU A 484 -5.60 -15.02 13.33
C LEU A 484 -5.76 -16.15 14.34
N LEU A 485 -6.87 -16.87 14.22
CA LEU A 485 -7.16 -18.06 15.00
C LEU A 485 -6.91 -19.29 14.12
N SER A 486 -6.75 -20.46 14.76
CA SER A 486 -6.63 -21.73 14.04
C SER A 486 -7.79 -21.91 13.07
N ALA A 487 -7.50 -22.37 11.87
CA ALA A 487 -8.49 -22.50 10.81
C ALA A 487 -9.47 -23.64 11.12
N VAL A 488 -10.57 -23.34 11.77
CA VAL A 488 -11.65 -24.30 12.09
C VAL A 488 -12.40 -24.79 10.84
N SER A 489 -12.21 -24.16 9.66
CA SER A 489 -12.98 -24.49 8.45
C SER A 489 -12.12 -24.34 7.19
N GLY A 490 -11.31 -25.31 6.86
CA GLY A 490 -10.88 -25.65 5.47
C GLY A 490 -10.19 -24.61 4.57
N GLY A 491 -10.03 -23.37 4.99
CA GLY A 491 -9.37 -22.30 4.24
C GLY A 491 -8.24 -21.69 5.04
N GLY A 492 -6.99 -22.07 4.75
CA GLY A 492 -5.82 -21.52 5.43
C GLY A 492 -5.72 -19.99 5.33
N HIS A 493 -5.12 -19.36 6.34
CA HIS A 493 -4.84 -17.92 6.34
C HIS A 493 -3.79 -17.57 5.28
N GLY A 494 -3.99 -16.45 4.57
CA GLY A 494 -2.94 -15.87 3.73
C GLY A 494 -1.88 -15.16 4.56
N LEU A 495 -0.70 -14.91 4.01
CA LEU A 495 0.32 -14.09 4.66
C LEU A 495 -0.18 -12.66 4.92
N LEU A 496 -1.00 -12.13 4.03
CA LEU A 496 -1.66 -10.84 4.16
C LEU A 496 -3.18 -11.00 4.06
N PRO A 497 -3.96 -10.06 4.64
CA PRO A 497 -5.41 -10.11 4.53
C PRO A 497 -5.85 -10.02 3.07
N ARG A 498 -6.80 -10.85 2.66
CA ARG A 498 -7.39 -10.82 1.32
C ARG A 498 -8.54 -9.83 1.30
N LEU A 499 -8.43 -8.80 0.47
CA LEU A 499 -9.46 -7.77 0.37
C LEU A 499 -10.59 -8.13 -0.59
N GLY A 500 -10.51 -9.25 -1.27
CA GLY A 500 -11.56 -9.82 -2.11
C GLY A 500 -11.78 -9.16 -3.46
N ALA A 501 -11.46 -7.87 -3.60
CA ALA A 501 -11.57 -7.12 -4.86
C ALA A 501 -10.58 -5.95 -4.84
N ASP A 502 -10.17 -5.50 -6.04
CA ASP A 502 -9.19 -4.42 -6.18
C ASP A 502 -9.78 -3.05 -5.84
N GLY A 503 -11.10 -2.86 -6.03
CA GLY A 503 -11.82 -1.63 -5.66
C GLY A 503 -12.88 -1.91 -4.61
N ASN A 504 -12.85 -1.17 -3.50
CA ASN A 504 -13.81 -1.31 -2.41
C ASN A 504 -14.28 0.06 -1.91
N LEU A 505 -15.60 0.20 -1.73
CA LEU A 505 -16.23 1.31 -1.02
C LEU A 505 -16.86 0.77 0.25
N TYR A 506 -16.49 1.32 1.39
CA TYR A 506 -17.01 0.94 2.71
C TYR A 506 -18.02 1.98 3.19
N LEU A 507 -19.16 1.51 3.69
CA LEU A 507 -20.23 2.35 4.24
C LEU A 507 -20.54 1.89 5.67
N GLY A 508 -20.29 2.75 6.65
CA GLY A 508 -20.62 2.52 8.06
C GLY A 508 -22.03 3.02 8.37
N LEU A 509 -22.84 2.17 8.93
CA LEU A 509 -24.23 2.45 9.30
C LEU A 509 -24.36 2.49 10.82
N SER A 510 -25.00 3.52 11.36
CA SER A 510 -25.39 3.60 12.76
C SER A 510 -26.87 3.24 12.91
N GLY A 511 -27.23 2.51 13.95
CA GLY A 511 -28.60 2.10 14.21
C GLY A 511 -28.66 0.98 15.25
N SER A 512 -29.87 0.63 15.68
CA SER A 512 -30.10 -0.41 16.69
C SER A 512 -30.39 -1.80 16.11
N ASP A 513 -30.86 -1.87 14.87
CA ASP A 513 -31.19 -3.13 14.19
C ASP A 513 -30.75 -3.05 12.72
N PRO A 514 -29.83 -3.90 12.29
CA PRO A 514 -29.35 -3.90 10.91
C PRO A 514 -30.32 -4.57 9.94
N GLY A 515 -31.25 -5.41 10.43
CA GLY A 515 -32.11 -6.23 9.58
C GLY A 515 -33.21 -5.46 8.84
N GLY A 516 -33.50 -5.83 7.59
CA GLY A 516 -34.59 -5.28 6.82
C GLY A 516 -34.17 -4.47 5.60
N VAL A 517 -35.12 -3.72 5.04
CA VAL A 517 -34.92 -2.98 3.80
C VAL A 517 -34.21 -1.65 4.04
N LEU A 518 -33.06 -1.49 3.42
CA LEU A 518 -32.29 -0.24 3.42
C LEU A 518 -32.28 0.35 2.00
N THR A 519 -32.65 1.64 1.89
CA THR A 519 -32.52 2.41 0.65
C THR A 519 -31.36 3.38 0.75
N LEU A 520 -30.43 3.31 -0.20
CA LEU A 520 -29.26 4.18 -0.31
C LEU A 520 -29.36 5.02 -1.57
N LEU A 521 -29.41 6.35 -1.41
CA LEU A 521 -29.32 7.29 -2.52
C LEU A 521 -27.84 7.59 -2.79
N PHE A 522 -27.38 7.20 -3.97
CA PHE A 522 -26.08 7.57 -4.51
C PHE A 522 -26.22 8.81 -5.38
N GLN A 523 -25.56 9.87 -5.01
CA GLN A 523 -25.40 11.04 -5.86
C GLN A 523 -24.05 10.97 -6.55
N LEU A 524 -24.04 10.82 -7.87
CA LEU A 524 -22.86 10.65 -8.67
C LEU A 524 -22.65 11.83 -9.62
N ARG A 525 -21.40 12.14 -9.94
CA ARG A 525 -21.07 13.01 -11.08
C ARG A 525 -21.14 12.17 -12.35
N GLU A 526 -22.32 12.12 -12.95
CA GLU A 526 -22.64 11.25 -14.08
C GLU A 526 -21.75 11.52 -15.32
N SER A 527 -21.33 12.78 -15.52
CA SER A 527 -20.45 13.16 -16.63
C SER A 527 -19.05 12.54 -16.57
N SER A 528 -18.64 12.02 -15.41
CA SER A 528 -17.37 11.31 -15.25
C SER A 528 -17.45 9.82 -15.57
N ALA A 529 -18.64 9.24 -15.61
CA ALA A 529 -18.84 7.84 -15.94
C ALA A 529 -18.55 7.55 -17.42
N ARG A 530 -17.89 6.42 -17.68
CA ARG A 530 -17.64 5.90 -19.02
C ARG A 530 -18.49 4.65 -19.22
N GLY A 531 -19.23 4.58 -20.31
CA GLY A 531 -19.96 3.38 -20.68
C GLY A 531 -19.01 2.21 -20.96
N PRO A 532 -19.47 0.96 -20.81
CA PRO A 532 -18.67 -0.19 -21.20
C PRO A 532 -18.35 -0.08 -22.70
N LEU A 533 -17.07 -0.16 -23.03
CA LEU A 533 -16.61 -0.22 -24.42
C LEU A 533 -17.12 -1.53 -25.03
N ASN A 534 -17.89 -1.43 -26.13
CA ASN A 534 -18.26 -2.56 -26.99
C ASN A 534 -19.06 -3.70 -26.36
N GLY A 535 -20.21 -3.42 -25.72
CA GLY A 535 -21.21 -4.46 -25.41
C GLY A 535 -20.75 -5.58 -24.47
N THR A 536 -19.59 -5.47 -23.90
CA THR A 536 -19.08 -6.40 -22.90
C THR A 536 -19.77 -6.17 -21.56
N ARG A 537 -20.10 -7.26 -20.89
CA ARG A 537 -20.75 -7.44 -19.59
C ARG A 537 -20.82 -6.18 -18.72
N ALA A 538 -22.02 -5.90 -18.21
CA ALA A 538 -22.18 -4.96 -17.11
C ALA A 538 -21.10 -5.20 -16.05
N ARG A 539 -20.43 -4.14 -15.62
CA ARG A 539 -19.45 -4.20 -14.53
C ARG A 539 -20.12 -4.86 -13.33
N ALA A 540 -19.60 -5.99 -12.88
CA ALA A 540 -20.17 -6.70 -11.76
C ALA A 540 -19.80 -5.96 -10.46
N LEU A 541 -20.77 -5.26 -9.89
CA LEU A 541 -20.69 -4.76 -8.51
C LEU A 541 -21.20 -5.83 -7.57
N GLN A 542 -20.44 -6.10 -6.51
CA GLN A 542 -20.81 -7.05 -5.48
C GLN A 542 -20.95 -6.34 -4.12
N TRP A 543 -22.09 -6.54 -3.47
CA TRP A 543 -22.32 -6.09 -2.11
C TRP A 543 -21.89 -7.16 -1.10
N TRP A 544 -21.40 -6.69 0.05
CA TRP A 544 -20.95 -7.52 1.16
C TRP A 544 -21.43 -6.91 2.46
N THR A 545 -21.68 -7.76 3.45
CA THR A 545 -22.01 -7.39 4.82
C THR A 545 -20.95 -7.92 5.77
N LEU A 546 -20.66 -7.18 6.84
CA LEU A 546 -19.73 -7.61 7.87
C LEU A 546 -20.49 -8.28 9.01
N ALA A 547 -20.12 -9.53 9.31
CA ALA A 547 -20.60 -10.28 10.45
C ALA A 547 -19.39 -10.80 11.22
N ASP A 548 -19.24 -10.37 12.46
CA ASP A 548 -18.02 -10.55 13.23
C ASP A 548 -16.80 -9.99 12.46
N ASP A 549 -15.76 -10.73 12.18
CA ASP A 549 -14.62 -10.32 11.36
C ASP A 549 -14.66 -10.86 9.92
N ASP A 550 -15.82 -11.40 9.49
CA ASP A 550 -15.97 -12.03 8.18
C ASP A 550 -16.86 -11.22 7.23
N TRP A 551 -16.32 -10.92 6.03
CA TRP A 551 -17.07 -10.29 4.95
C TRP A 551 -17.85 -11.32 4.16
N ARG A 552 -19.19 -11.32 4.33
CA ARG A 552 -20.11 -12.23 3.65
C ARG A 552 -20.71 -11.58 2.40
N PRO A 553 -20.66 -12.24 1.24
CA PRO A 553 -21.26 -11.70 0.03
C PRO A 553 -22.77 -11.64 0.17
N LEU A 554 -23.35 -10.47 -0.13
CA LEU A 554 -24.79 -10.31 -0.19
C LEU A 554 -25.29 -10.94 -1.50
N PRO A 555 -26.19 -11.94 -1.44
CA PRO A 555 -26.71 -12.57 -2.64
C PRO A 555 -27.42 -11.55 -3.55
N PRO A 556 -27.35 -11.68 -4.87
CA PRO A 556 -28.04 -10.78 -5.80
C PRO A 556 -29.55 -10.67 -5.56
N THR A 557 -30.19 -11.72 -5.02
CA THR A 557 -31.60 -11.73 -4.67
C THR A 557 -31.97 -10.77 -3.52
N ARG A 558 -30.98 -10.36 -2.72
CA ARG A 558 -31.15 -9.37 -1.65
C ARG A 558 -30.86 -7.93 -2.12
N VAL A 559 -30.44 -7.74 -3.36
CA VAL A 559 -30.42 -6.44 -4.01
C VAL A 559 -31.78 -6.24 -4.68
N LEU A 560 -32.72 -5.67 -3.94
CA LEU A 560 -34.11 -5.55 -4.37
C LEU A 560 -34.30 -4.58 -5.55
N GLY A 561 -33.39 -3.62 -5.70
CA GLY A 561 -33.40 -2.68 -6.81
C GLY A 561 -32.11 -1.87 -6.88
N ASP A 562 -31.66 -1.60 -8.10
CA ASP A 562 -30.55 -0.71 -8.38
C ASP A 562 -30.91 0.20 -9.56
N THR A 563 -31.15 1.47 -9.26
CA THR A 563 -31.40 2.50 -10.28
C THR A 563 -30.17 3.31 -10.61
N THR A 564 -28.99 2.95 -10.05
CA THR A 564 -27.70 3.56 -10.39
C THR A 564 -27.10 2.98 -11.68
N HIS A 565 -27.72 1.94 -12.22
CA HIS A 565 -27.23 1.19 -13.37
C HIS A 565 -25.77 0.70 -13.17
N GLY A 566 -25.50 0.19 -11.99
CA GLY A 566 -24.14 -0.28 -11.64
C GLY A 566 -23.16 0.87 -11.40
N GLY A 567 -23.58 1.95 -10.75
CA GLY A 567 -22.71 3.09 -10.38
C GLY A 567 -22.39 4.05 -11.54
N LEU A 568 -23.20 4.04 -12.61
CA LEU A 568 -23.02 4.93 -13.77
C LEU A 568 -23.82 6.23 -13.65
N THR A 569 -24.97 6.19 -12.97
CA THR A 569 -25.87 7.32 -12.78
C THR A 569 -26.22 7.49 -11.32
N SER A 570 -26.64 8.69 -10.92
CA SER A 570 -27.26 8.91 -9.63
C SER A 570 -28.53 8.09 -9.53
N GLY A 571 -28.74 7.45 -8.38
CA GLY A 571 -29.86 6.56 -8.22
C GLY A 571 -29.99 6.01 -6.82
N ILE A 572 -30.96 5.14 -6.63
CA ILE A 572 -31.26 4.49 -5.36
C ILE A 572 -30.97 3.01 -5.50
N VAL A 573 -30.19 2.49 -4.55
CA VAL A 573 -29.99 1.07 -4.35
C VAL A 573 -30.81 0.64 -3.14
N THR A 574 -31.61 -0.41 -3.30
CA THR A 574 -32.43 -0.98 -2.25
C THR A 574 -31.89 -2.36 -1.88
N LEU A 575 -31.47 -2.53 -0.64
CA LEU A 575 -30.88 -3.74 -0.11
C LEU A 575 -31.79 -4.34 0.96
N ASP A 576 -31.91 -5.67 0.98
CA ASP A 576 -32.45 -6.42 2.10
C ASP A 576 -31.29 -6.91 2.98
N LEU A 577 -31.07 -6.25 4.11
CA LEU A 577 -29.96 -6.53 4.99
C LEU A 577 -30.22 -7.75 5.88
N PRO A 578 -29.24 -8.64 6.02
CA PRO A 578 -29.36 -9.79 6.92
C PRO A 578 -29.29 -9.32 8.39
N ARG A 579 -29.90 -10.11 9.30
CA ARG A 579 -29.92 -9.81 10.74
C ARG A 579 -28.65 -10.23 11.47
N ASP A 580 -27.78 -10.99 10.81
CA ASP A 580 -26.52 -11.49 11.37
C ASP A 580 -25.35 -10.51 11.24
N MET A 581 -25.60 -9.30 10.76
CA MET A 581 -24.59 -8.23 10.82
C MET A 581 -24.28 -7.89 12.28
N SER A 582 -23.00 -7.69 12.57
CA SER A 582 -22.52 -7.43 13.93
C SER A 582 -21.74 -6.11 13.99
N THR A 583 -21.81 -5.44 15.15
CA THR A 583 -20.91 -4.31 15.50
C THR A 583 -19.70 -4.79 16.31
N ALA A 584 -19.68 -6.08 16.69
CA ALA A 584 -18.59 -6.72 17.43
C ALA A 584 -17.54 -7.30 16.48
N HIS A 585 -16.90 -6.43 15.72
CA HIS A 585 -15.84 -6.76 14.77
C HIS A 585 -14.59 -5.94 15.10
N THR A 586 -13.44 -6.39 14.62
CA THR A 586 -12.13 -5.75 14.83
C THR A 586 -11.49 -5.24 13.53
N VAL A 587 -11.96 -5.68 12.37
CA VAL A 587 -11.42 -5.30 11.04
C VAL A 587 -11.83 -3.93 10.53
N MET A 588 -12.85 -3.32 11.14
CA MET A 588 -13.38 -1.99 10.82
C MET A 588 -13.58 -1.18 12.11
N PRO A 589 -13.73 0.15 12.02
CA PRO A 589 -14.05 0.98 13.18
C PRO A 589 -15.26 0.47 13.94
N ALA A 590 -15.13 0.34 15.26
CA ALA A 590 -16.13 -0.28 16.14
C ALA A 590 -17.43 0.52 16.24
N GLY A 591 -18.52 -0.15 16.59
CA GLY A 591 -19.82 0.47 16.91
C GLY A 591 -20.69 0.80 15.70
N LEU A 592 -20.30 0.41 14.48
CA LEU A 592 -21.05 0.57 13.26
C LEU A 592 -21.29 -0.79 12.60
N TYR A 593 -22.40 -0.90 11.86
CA TYR A 593 -22.60 -1.99 10.91
C TYR A 593 -21.98 -1.60 9.57
N TRP A 594 -21.28 -2.52 8.91
CA TRP A 594 -20.54 -2.19 7.71
C TRP A 594 -21.05 -2.91 6.48
N LEU A 595 -21.19 -2.13 5.42
CA LEU A 595 -21.41 -2.59 4.06
C LEU A 595 -20.16 -2.32 3.23
N ARG A 596 -19.85 -3.23 2.32
CA ARG A 596 -18.79 -3.06 1.33
C ARG A 596 -19.39 -3.27 -0.06
N LEU A 597 -19.16 -2.30 -0.94
CA LEU A 597 -19.40 -2.41 -2.37
C LEU A 597 -18.07 -2.63 -3.07
N SER A 598 -17.96 -3.70 -3.83
CA SER A 598 -16.70 -4.09 -4.48
C SER A 598 -16.82 -4.14 -6.00
N ALA A 599 -15.75 -3.77 -6.68
CA ALA A 599 -15.56 -3.91 -8.12
C ALA A 599 -14.20 -4.55 -8.39
N THR A 600 -14.09 -5.35 -9.47
CA THR A 600 -12.87 -6.09 -9.82
C THR A 600 -12.05 -5.44 -10.94
N SER A 601 -12.63 -4.49 -11.68
CA SER A 601 -11.94 -3.86 -12.81
C SER A 601 -12.63 -2.55 -13.22
N ASP A 602 -11.94 -1.78 -14.07
CA ASP A 602 -12.47 -0.59 -14.76
C ASP A 602 -12.96 0.53 -13.83
N PHE A 603 -12.15 0.79 -12.77
CA PHE A 603 -12.49 1.74 -11.70
C PHE A 603 -12.71 3.17 -12.19
N ASP A 604 -11.99 3.59 -13.23
CA ASP A 604 -12.14 4.92 -13.86
C ASP A 604 -13.43 5.07 -14.65
N GLY A 605 -14.15 3.99 -14.85
CA GLY A 605 -15.40 3.99 -15.61
C GLY A 605 -16.63 4.33 -14.79
N PHE A 606 -16.55 4.37 -13.47
CA PHE A 606 -17.69 4.71 -12.60
C PHE A 606 -17.86 6.22 -12.45
N GLY A 607 -19.09 6.64 -12.10
CA GLY A 607 -19.37 8.02 -11.74
C GLY A 607 -18.64 8.44 -10.46
N GLY A 608 -18.07 9.65 -10.43
CA GLY A 608 -17.46 10.17 -9.20
C GLY A 608 -18.53 10.37 -8.11
N LEU A 609 -18.25 9.90 -6.89
CA LEU A 609 -19.17 9.96 -5.75
C LEU A 609 -19.22 11.38 -5.17
N VAL A 610 -20.41 11.95 -5.06
CA VAL A 610 -20.68 13.23 -4.43
C VAL A 610 -21.19 13.03 -2.99
N SER A 611 -22.18 12.14 -2.81
CA SER A 611 -22.72 11.78 -1.51
C SER A 611 -23.46 10.45 -1.54
N VAL A 612 -23.54 9.77 -0.38
CA VAL A 612 -24.45 8.64 -0.12
C VAL A 612 -25.34 9.03 1.04
N ARG A 613 -26.64 8.78 0.91
CA ARG A 613 -27.63 9.06 1.96
C ARG A 613 -28.59 7.90 2.10
N THR A 614 -29.02 7.65 3.34
CA THR A 614 -30.08 6.66 3.62
C THR A 614 -31.46 7.24 3.36
N GLN A 615 -32.46 6.38 3.31
CA GLN A 615 -33.89 6.74 3.14
C GLN A 615 -34.14 7.50 1.84
N GLY A 616 -33.38 7.18 0.79
CA GLY A 616 -33.54 7.79 -0.52
C GLY A 616 -34.88 7.43 -1.15
N LEU A 617 -35.57 8.44 -1.65
CA LEU A 617 -36.79 8.25 -2.41
C LEU A 617 -36.85 9.22 -3.61
N ARG A 618 -37.55 8.81 -4.66
CA ARG A 618 -37.76 9.62 -5.84
C ARG A 618 -39.18 10.18 -5.86
N LEU A 619 -39.30 11.50 -5.97
CA LEU A 619 -40.58 12.20 -6.09
C LEU A 619 -40.85 12.59 -7.54
N ARG A 620 -42.11 12.52 -7.94
CA ARG A 620 -42.58 12.99 -9.22
C ARG A 620 -43.62 14.12 -9.01
N ARG A 621 -43.50 15.19 -9.79
CA ARG A 621 -44.48 16.23 -9.81
C ARG A 621 -45.72 15.68 -10.56
N GLU A 622 -46.89 15.71 -9.94
CA GLU A 622 -48.16 15.53 -10.62
C GLU A 622 -48.67 16.88 -11.10
N LEU A 623 -49.06 16.95 -12.37
CA LEU A 623 -49.74 18.10 -12.90
C LEU A 623 -51.24 17.90 -12.58
N PRO A 624 -51.96 18.97 -12.11
CA PRO A 624 -53.40 18.89 -11.97
C PRO A 624 -54.01 18.43 -13.29
N GLY A 625 -54.89 17.45 -13.25
CA GLY A 625 -55.66 17.05 -14.45
C GLY A 625 -56.35 18.25 -15.07
N ASP A 626 -56.54 18.24 -16.38
CA ASP A 626 -57.08 19.34 -17.22
C ASP A 626 -58.39 19.96 -16.74
N ALA A 627 -59.13 19.33 -15.77
CA ALA A 627 -60.46 19.73 -15.34
C ALA A 627 -60.49 20.84 -14.27
N SER A 628 -59.37 21.26 -13.66
CA SER A 628 -59.38 22.23 -12.58
C SER A 628 -58.36 23.38 -12.67
N ALA A 629 -57.64 23.50 -13.78
CA ALA A 629 -56.78 24.66 -13.97
C ALA A 629 -57.63 25.91 -14.18
N PRO A 630 -57.48 26.98 -13.36
CA PRO A 630 -58.12 28.25 -13.65
C PRO A 630 -57.66 28.74 -15.02
N PRO A 631 -58.53 29.34 -15.82
CA PRO A 631 -58.16 29.87 -17.11
C PRO A 631 -56.98 30.86 -16.92
N ARG A 632 -55.87 30.58 -17.61
CA ARG A 632 -54.70 31.45 -17.60
C ARG A 632 -55.15 32.85 -18.01
N ALA A 633 -54.86 33.83 -17.15
CA ALA A 633 -55.04 35.26 -17.52
C ALA A 633 -54.28 35.52 -18.82
N THR A 634 -55.01 35.82 -19.87
CA THR A 634 -54.46 36.20 -21.17
C THR A 634 -53.69 37.49 -21.00
N GLY A 635 -52.37 37.48 -21.07
CA GLY A 635 -51.64 38.73 -21.18
C GLY A 635 -50.16 38.78 -20.77
N ALA A 636 -49.60 37.80 -20.10
CA ALA A 636 -48.14 37.81 -19.83
C ALA A 636 -47.50 36.45 -20.28
N PRO A 637 -46.39 36.45 -21.04
CA PRO A 637 -45.68 35.25 -21.36
C PRO A 637 -45.19 34.65 -20.04
N ALA A 638 -45.74 33.49 -19.66
CA ALA A 638 -45.29 32.78 -18.47
C ALA A 638 -43.78 32.50 -18.63
N ALA A 639 -42.99 32.94 -17.65
CA ALA A 639 -41.58 32.64 -17.64
C ALA A 639 -41.39 31.12 -17.80
N PRO A 640 -40.44 30.67 -18.62
CA PRO A 640 -40.21 29.24 -18.82
C PRO A 640 -39.99 28.58 -17.47
N PRO A 641 -40.61 27.41 -17.21
CA PRO A 641 -40.43 26.71 -15.95
C PRO A 641 -38.95 26.39 -15.75
N GLN A 642 -38.43 26.71 -14.57
CA GLN A 642 -37.03 26.47 -14.22
C GLN A 642 -36.94 25.23 -13.33
N PRO A 643 -35.86 24.44 -13.43
CA PRO A 643 -35.61 23.37 -12.49
C PRO A 643 -35.49 23.91 -11.08
N LEU A 644 -36.07 23.21 -10.10
CA LEU A 644 -35.85 23.53 -8.69
C LEU A 644 -34.37 23.36 -8.36
N VAL A 645 -33.82 24.33 -7.68
CA VAL A 645 -32.42 24.24 -7.15
C VAL A 645 -32.38 23.28 -5.98
N ASP A 646 -31.19 22.89 -5.59
CA ASP A 646 -30.95 22.02 -4.44
C ASP A 646 -31.56 22.62 -3.15
N GLY A 647 -32.14 21.77 -2.30
CA GLY A 647 -32.65 22.14 -0.98
C GLY A 647 -33.98 22.92 -0.95
N VAL A 648 -34.70 23.07 -2.05
CA VAL A 648 -36.01 23.80 -2.07
C VAL A 648 -37.11 23.00 -1.38
N ILE A 649 -37.13 21.66 -1.54
CA ILE A 649 -38.13 20.81 -0.88
C ILE A 649 -37.61 20.42 0.50
N THR A 650 -38.22 20.96 1.56
CA THR A 650 -37.79 20.81 2.96
C THR A 650 -38.82 20.19 3.89
N ARG A 651 -40.09 20.08 3.48
CA ARG A 651 -41.19 19.55 4.31
C ARG A 651 -42.35 19.02 3.46
N PRO A 652 -43.12 18.07 3.98
CA PRO A 652 -44.37 17.64 3.37
C PRO A 652 -45.46 18.71 3.56
N THR A 653 -46.49 18.72 2.71
CA THR A 653 -47.67 19.61 2.83
C THR A 653 -48.55 19.24 4.01
N ALA A 654 -48.57 17.96 4.41
CA ALA A 654 -49.28 17.45 5.58
C ALA A 654 -48.32 16.67 6.46
N THR A 655 -48.59 16.66 7.78
CA THR A 655 -47.81 15.87 8.72
C THR A 655 -48.01 14.37 8.44
N LEU A 656 -46.93 13.65 8.23
CA LEU A 656 -46.95 12.18 8.03
C LEU A 656 -46.34 11.51 9.26
N ALA A 657 -47.04 10.52 9.81
CA ALA A 657 -46.55 9.76 10.94
C ALA A 657 -45.29 8.98 10.53
N GLY A 658 -44.28 9.01 11.39
CA GLY A 658 -43.01 8.34 11.15
C GLY A 658 -42.03 9.12 10.24
N LEU A 659 -42.37 10.31 9.74
CA LEU A 659 -41.49 11.16 8.93
C LEU A 659 -41.00 12.35 9.75
N ALA A 660 -39.73 12.38 10.10
CA ALA A 660 -39.12 13.46 10.88
C ALA A 660 -38.70 14.67 10.04
N SER A 661 -38.08 14.43 8.89
CA SER A 661 -37.60 15.49 8.00
C SER A 661 -37.57 15.02 6.54
N VAL A 662 -37.62 15.99 5.63
CA VAL A 662 -37.42 15.79 4.18
C VAL A 662 -36.35 16.77 3.72
N ALA A 663 -35.41 16.30 2.89
CA ALA A 663 -34.41 17.13 2.27
C ALA A 663 -34.26 16.76 0.79
N GLN A 664 -34.38 17.74 -0.09
CA GLN A 664 -34.06 17.56 -1.50
C GLN A 664 -32.55 17.52 -1.66
N VAL A 665 -32.06 16.53 -2.40
CA VAL A 665 -30.64 16.34 -2.73
C VAL A 665 -30.46 16.57 -4.24
N GLY A 666 -29.74 17.62 -4.58
CA GLY A 666 -29.50 18.01 -5.96
C GLY A 666 -30.67 18.74 -6.62
N ARG A 667 -30.47 19.13 -7.86
CA ARG A 667 -31.49 19.85 -8.67
C ARG A 667 -32.57 18.89 -9.15
N SER A 668 -33.80 19.42 -9.34
CA SER A 668 -34.85 18.65 -10.02
C SER A 668 -34.45 18.43 -11.49
N PHE A 669 -34.90 17.31 -12.06
CA PHE A 669 -34.55 16.89 -13.42
C PHE A 669 -35.80 16.44 -14.22
N GLY A 670 -35.65 16.29 -15.55
CA GLY A 670 -36.72 15.85 -16.41
C GLY A 670 -37.79 16.91 -16.70
N LEU A 671 -37.47 18.19 -16.41
CA LEU A 671 -38.39 19.29 -16.72
C LEU A 671 -38.43 19.54 -18.24
N ARG A 672 -39.61 19.65 -18.78
CA ARG A 672 -39.86 20.07 -20.16
C ARG A 672 -40.75 21.31 -20.17
N ALA A 673 -40.34 22.33 -20.92
CA ALA A 673 -41.19 23.49 -21.16
C ALA A 673 -42.37 23.13 -22.09
N ALA A 674 -43.47 23.82 -21.92
CA ALA A 674 -44.56 23.69 -22.86
C ALA A 674 -44.10 24.16 -24.27
N GLU A 675 -44.47 23.42 -25.29
CA GLU A 675 -44.16 23.74 -26.68
C GLU A 675 -44.98 24.96 -27.13
N ASP A 676 -44.34 25.92 -27.74
CA ASP A 676 -45.02 27.04 -28.38
C ASP A 676 -45.55 26.65 -29.79
N GLU A 677 -46.42 27.47 -30.36
CA GLU A 677 -47.05 27.19 -31.65
C GLU A 677 -46.03 27.06 -32.80
N ARG A 678 -44.97 27.85 -32.79
CA ARG A 678 -43.90 27.81 -33.79
C ARG A 678 -43.08 26.53 -33.72
N ALA A 679 -42.74 26.10 -32.51
CA ALA A 679 -42.04 24.84 -32.27
C ALA A 679 -42.93 23.65 -32.68
N LEU A 680 -44.25 23.70 -32.34
CA LEU A 680 -45.22 22.68 -32.77
C LEU A 680 -45.29 22.56 -34.28
N ILE A 681 -45.40 23.68 -35.03
CA ILE A 681 -45.45 23.69 -36.49
C ILE A 681 -44.15 23.11 -37.08
N THR A 682 -43.00 23.52 -36.54
CA THR A 682 -41.71 23.03 -37.02
C THR A 682 -41.64 21.51 -36.81
N ARG A 683 -41.93 21.00 -35.62
CA ARG A 683 -41.91 19.58 -35.30
C ARG A 683 -42.94 18.79 -36.13
N ALA A 684 -44.12 19.34 -36.38
CA ALA A 684 -45.11 18.71 -37.24
C ALA A 684 -44.62 18.60 -38.69
N GLY A 685 -44.00 19.66 -39.25
CA GLY A 685 -43.38 19.65 -40.57
C GLY A 685 -42.23 18.61 -40.67
N GLU A 686 -41.35 18.58 -39.68
CA GLU A 686 -40.30 17.55 -39.59
C GLU A 686 -40.85 16.13 -39.54
N ARG A 687 -41.93 15.91 -38.74
CA ARG A 687 -42.60 14.62 -38.66
C ARG A 687 -43.27 14.18 -39.97
N LEU A 688 -43.83 15.08 -40.73
CA LEU A 688 -44.34 14.76 -42.07
C LEU A 688 -43.23 14.33 -43.03
N GLN A 689 -42.02 14.89 -42.88
CA GLN A 689 -40.86 14.58 -43.69
C GLN A 689 -40.25 13.20 -43.34
N HIS A 690 -39.88 12.95 -42.08
CA HIS A 690 -39.25 11.68 -41.66
C HIS A 690 -40.26 10.56 -41.36
N LYS A 691 -41.56 10.85 -41.23
CA LYS A 691 -42.65 9.87 -40.99
C LYS A 691 -42.41 8.92 -39.82
N GLY A 692 -41.65 9.38 -38.81
CA GLY A 692 -41.26 8.60 -37.62
C GLY A 692 -40.25 7.48 -37.90
N ARG A 693 -39.52 7.52 -39.00
CA ARG A 693 -38.49 6.54 -39.38
C ARG A 693 -37.10 7.16 -39.40
N ALA A 694 -36.12 6.48 -38.81
CA ALA A 694 -34.70 6.88 -38.83
C ALA A 694 -34.02 6.27 -40.05
N SER A 695 -34.20 6.85 -41.23
CA SER A 695 -33.68 6.37 -42.52
C SER A 695 -32.46 7.17 -43.00
N LEU A 696 -32.51 8.48 -42.88
CA LEU A 696 -31.44 9.39 -43.26
C LEU A 696 -30.76 10.01 -42.02
N GLY A 697 -29.56 10.48 -42.18
CA GLY A 697 -28.85 11.21 -41.10
C GLY A 697 -29.65 12.38 -40.53
N TRP A 698 -30.33 13.10 -41.41
CA TRP A 698 -31.22 14.19 -41.02
C TRP A 698 -32.41 13.69 -40.16
N ASP A 699 -33.00 12.54 -40.51
CA ASP A 699 -34.11 11.95 -39.74
C ASP A 699 -33.63 11.61 -38.32
N VAL A 700 -32.43 10.99 -38.19
CA VAL A 700 -31.82 10.64 -36.90
C VAL A 700 -31.64 11.89 -36.06
N GLU A 701 -31.09 12.98 -36.62
CA GLU A 701 -30.89 14.25 -35.92
C GLU A 701 -32.22 14.82 -35.40
N ARG A 702 -33.24 14.89 -36.22
CA ARG A 702 -34.56 15.45 -35.88
C ARG A 702 -35.32 14.61 -34.88
N LEU A 703 -35.27 13.29 -35.02
CA LEU A 703 -35.93 12.35 -34.10
C LEU A 703 -35.30 12.40 -32.70
N LEU A 704 -33.99 12.50 -32.63
CA LEU A 704 -33.32 12.68 -31.33
C LEU A 704 -33.66 14.01 -30.66
N LEU A 705 -33.62 15.13 -31.40
CA LEU A 705 -34.02 16.45 -30.89
C LEU A 705 -35.49 16.49 -30.45
N ALA A 706 -36.39 15.84 -31.17
CA ALA A 706 -37.81 15.79 -30.83
C ALA A 706 -38.08 14.91 -29.60
N ARG A 707 -37.39 13.78 -29.47
CA ARG A 707 -37.64 12.77 -28.42
C ARG A 707 -36.89 13.07 -27.12
N PHE A 708 -35.72 13.74 -27.18
CA PHE A 708 -34.87 14.04 -26.05
C PHE A 708 -34.65 15.56 -25.92
N PRO A 709 -35.49 16.28 -25.15
CA PRO A 709 -35.43 17.73 -25.04
C PRO A 709 -34.20 18.28 -24.34
N GLU A 710 -33.45 17.41 -23.63
CA GLU A 710 -32.15 17.71 -23.01
C GLU A 710 -31.03 17.81 -24.04
N VAL A 711 -31.25 17.43 -25.28
CA VAL A 711 -30.27 17.51 -26.37
C VAL A 711 -30.36 18.89 -27.02
N LEU A 712 -29.24 19.61 -27.02
CA LEU A 712 -29.11 20.92 -27.69
C LEU A 712 -28.85 20.77 -29.17
N LYS A 713 -28.00 19.83 -29.55
CA LYS A 713 -27.57 19.64 -30.94
C LYS A 713 -27.17 18.20 -31.21
N VAL A 714 -27.49 17.72 -32.40
CA VAL A 714 -27.10 16.41 -32.90
C VAL A 714 -26.33 16.54 -34.20
N ARG A 715 -25.34 15.69 -34.42
CA ARG A 715 -24.67 15.50 -35.72
C ARG A 715 -24.66 14.02 -36.05
N CYS A 716 -25.17 13.64 -37.15
CA CYS A 716 -25.17 12.28 -37.63
C CYS A 716 -23.99 12.07 -38.61
N LEU A 717 -23.18 11.07 -38.35
CA LEU A 717 -22.02 10.71 -39.17
C LEU A 717 -22.23 9.26 -39.66
N PRO A 718 -22.32 9.02 -40.96
CA PRO A 718 -22.35 7.68 -41.52
C PRO A 718 -20.96 7.05 -41.39
N ALA A 719 -20.92 5.75 -41.17
CA ALA A 719 -19.68 5.01 -41.26
C ALA A 719 -19.25 4.86 -42.72
N ASN A 720 -17.99 5.19 -42.99
CA ASN A 720 -17.41 5.11 -44.34
C ASN A 720 -16.96 3.69 -44.73
N ASP A 721 -17.16 2.72 -43.87
CA ASP A 721 -16.67 1.33 -44.01
C ASP A 721 -17.67 0.36 -44.63
N GLY A 722 -18.80 0.84 -45.08
CA GLY A 722 -19.89 0.02 -45.67
C GLY A 722 -20.60 -0.88 -44.64
N SER A 723 -20.29 -0.74 -43.35
CA SER A 723 -20.86 -1.59 -42.25
C SER A 723 -22.33 -1.28 -41.93
N GLY A 724 -22.92 -0.25 -42.56
CA GLY A 724 -24.27 0.26 -42.22
C GLY A 724 -24.31 0.93 -40.83
N GLY A 725 -23.16 1.28 -40.28
CA GLY A 725 -23.05 1.97 -39.01
C GLY A 725 -23.45 3.44 -39.12
N VAL A 726 -24.18 3.93 -38.14
CA VAL A 726 -24.58 5.34 -38.01
C VAL A 726 -24.19 5.83 -36.64
N THR A 727 -23.31 6.82 -36.57
CA THR A 727 -22.91 7.46 -35.35
C THR A 727 -23.62 8.79 -35.18
N ALA A 728 -24.44 8.93 -34.14
CA ALA A 728 -25.05 10.20 -33.76
C ALA A 728 -24.26 10.81 -32.60
N VAL A 729 -23.72 11.99 -32.79
CA VAL A 729 -23.02 12.79 -31.76
C VAL A 729 -24.01 13.75 -31.15
N VAL A 730 -24.22 13.68 -29.85
CA VAL A 730 -25.23 14.45 -29.12
C VAL A 730 -24.62 15.41 -28.13
N LEU A 731 -25.06 16.65 -28.14
CA LEU A 731 -24.58 17.71 -27.26
C LEU A 731 -25.70 18.08 -26.27
N PRO A 732 -25.42 18.03 -24.92
CA PRO A 732 -26.43 18.41 -23.93
C PRO A 732 -26.72 19.90 -23.89
N THR A 733 -27.94 20.26 -23.49
CA THR A 733 -28.32 21.63 -23.13
C THR A 733 -27.67 22.02 -21.81
N LEU A 734 -27.10 23.23 -21.71
CA LEU A 734 -26.50 23.75 -20.49
C LEU A 734 -27.37 24.80 -19.80
N PRO A 735 -27.42 24.81 -18.47
CA PRO A 735 -28.00 25.92 -17.73
C PRO A 735 -27.15 27.19 -17.89
N ARG A 736 -27.78 28.32 -18.20
CA ARG A 736 -27.08 29.60 -18.43
C ARG A 736 -26.37 30.18 -17.18
N ASN A 737 -26.69 29.71 -16.01
CA ASN A 737 -26.11 30.16 -14.72
C ASN A 737 -24.99 29.26 -14.18
N LEU A 738 -24.35 28.47 -15.01
CA LEU A 738 -23.23 27.62 -14.60
C LEU A 738 -21.98 28.46 -14.31
N PRO A 739 -21.28 28.22 -13.17
CA PRO A 739 -19.94 28.77 -12.95
C PRO A 739 -19.00 28.28 -14.07
N ALA A 740 -18.18 29.18 -14.61
CA ALA A 740 -17.29 28.91 -15.74
C ALA A 740 -17.96 28.27 -16.98
N LEU A 741 -19.16 28.76 -17.31
CA LEU A 741 -19.96 28.33 -18.46
C LEU A 741 -19.12 28.29 -19.76
N ALA A 742 -18.29 29.30 -19.97
CA ALA A 742 -17.49 29.45 -21.17
C ALA A 742 -16.61 28.23 -21.51
N CYS A 743 -16.06 27.58 -20.50
CA CYS A 743 -15.15 26.45 -20.65
C CYS A 743 -15.80 25.08 -20.35
N ALA A 744 -17.13 25.05 -20.15
CA ALA A 744 -17.86 23.83 -19.79
C ALA A 744 -17.86 22.81 -20.94
N ALA A 745 -17.62 21.55 -20.60
CA ALA A 745 -17.61 20.41 -21.50
C ALA A 745 -18.70 19.39 -21.12
N PRO A 746 -19.97 19.68 -21.42
CA PRO A 746 -21.08 18.85 -21.00
C PRO A 746 -21.09 17.50 -21.72
N ARG A 747 -21.49 16.45 -20.98
CA ARG A 747 -21.60 15.11 -21.52
C ARG A 747 -22.86 14.44 -21.00
N PHE A 748 -23.52 13.67 -21.83
CA PHE A 748 -24.53 12.72 -21.39
C PHE A 748 -23.87 11.53 -20.71
N ASN A 749 -24.56 10.95 -19.75
CA ASN A 749 -24.11 9.70 -19.15
C ASN A 749 -24.32 8.51 -20.11
N ALA A 750 -23.65 7.40 -19.81
CA ALA A 750 -23.68 6.22 -20.66
C ALA A 750 -25.11 5.63 -20.84
N ILE A 751 -25.95 5.75 -19.84
CA ILE A 751 -27.32 5.21 -19.85
C ILE A 751 -28.22 6.06 -20.74
N GLU A 752 -28.10 7.37 -20.69
CA GLU A 752 -28.83 8.25 -21.62
C GLU A 752 -28.43 8.01 -23.07
N LEU A 753 -27.14 7.86 -23.36
CA LEU A 753 -26.65 7.50 -24.67
C LEU A 753 -27.20 6.14 -25.15
N ALA A 754 -27.20 5.14 -24.28
CA ALA A 754 -27.77 3.82 -24.56
C ALA A 754 -29.29 3.89 -24.82
N ARG A 755 -30.01 4.70 -24.02
CA ARG A 755 -31.45 4.97 -24.21
C ARG A 755 -31.72 5.64 -25.54
N MET A 756 -30.97 6.62 -25.95
CA MET A 756 -31.04 7.28 -27.25
C MET A 756 -30.78 6.28 -28.40
N ALA A 757 -29.72 5.46 -28.25
CA ALA A 757 -29.41 4.42 -29.25
C ALA A 757 -30.52 3.36 -29.35
N SER A 758 -31.15 2.97 -28.23
CA SER A 758 -32.26 2.03 -28.20
C SER A 758 -33.50 2.63 -28.91
N ALA A 759 -33.80 3.90 -28.63
CA ALA A 759 -34.89 4.61 -29.26
C ALA A 759 -34.75 4.71 -30.80
N LEU A 760 -33.53 4.86 -31.31
CA LEU A 760 -33.24 4.85 -32.75
C LEU A 760 -33.39 3.44 -33.35
N ARG A 761 -33.00 2.40 -32.64
CA ARG A 761 -33.14 1.00 -33.08
C ARG A 761 -34.62 0.58 -33.25
N GLU A 762 -35.49 1.10 -32.38
CA GLU A 762 -36.94 0.84 -32.47
C GLU A 762 -37.57 1.36 -33.75
N ILE A 763 -37.05 2.46 -34.33
CA ILE A 763 -37.64 3.17 -35.46
C ILE A 763 -36.76 3.17 -36.72
N GLY A 764 -35.58 2.57 -36.62
CA GLY A 764 -34.61 2.44 -37.70
C GLY A 764 -34.71 1.10 -38.43
N SER A 765 -33.88 0.94 -39.47
CA SER A 765 -33.72 -0.34 -40.14
C SER A 765 -33.14 -1.39 -39.21
N PRO A 766 -33.61 -2.65 -39.22
CA PRO A 766 -33.00 -3.72 -38.42
C PRO A 766 -31.54 -4.03 -38.81
N PHE A 767 -31.10 -3.57 -39.98
CA PHE A 767 -29.72 -3.74 -40.46
C PHE A 767 -28.83 -2.54 -40.11
N ALA A 768 -29.43 -1.43 -39.67
CA ALA A 768 -28.66 -0.27 -39.26
C ALA A 768 -28.09 -0.43 -37.84
N ARG A 769 -26.82 -0.11 -37.64
CA ARG A 769 -26.16 -0.10 -36.34
C ARG A 769 -26.06 1.32 -35.84
N PHE A 770 -26.94 1.68 -34.88
CA PHE A 770 -26.93 3.02 -34.29
C PHE A 770 -26.02 3.05 -33.07
N GLN A 771 -25.03 3.96 -33.09
CA GLN A 771 -24.22 4.33 -31.96
C GLN A 771 -24.49 5.80 -31.62
N VAL A 772 -24.73 6.09 -30.34
CA VAL A 772 -24.86 7.46 -29.85
C VAL A 772 -23.70 7.75 -28.92
N ARG A 773 -23.03 8.88 -29.13
CA ARG A 773 -21.84 9.25 -28.38
C ARG A 773 -21.82 10.74 -28.02
N ASN A 774 -21.03 11.08 -27.01
CA ASN A 774 -20.68 12.44 -26.65
C ASN A 774 -19.68 13.05 -27.67
N PRO A 775 -19.64 14.39 -27.82
CA PRO A 775 -18.60 15.05 -28.61
C PRO A 775 -17.21 14.90 -27.93
N ALA A 776 -16.19 14.95 -28.74
CA ALA A 776 -14.83 15.26 -28.27
C ALA A 776 -14.70 16.77 -28.09
N TYR A 777 -13.94 17.21 -27.11
CA TYR A 777 -13.71 18.63 -26.82
C TYR A 777 -12.24 18.95 -27.03
N ASP A 778 -11.96 19.79 -28.04
CA ASP A 778 -10.66 20.31 -28.35
C ASP A 778 -10.45 21.66 -27.63
N ARG A 779 -9.40 21.76 -26.83
CA ARG A 779 -9.08 22.98 -26.09
C ARG A 779 -8.23 23.91 -26.94
N LEU A 780 -8.66 25.18 -27.05
CA LEU A 780 -7.97 26.21 -27.80
C LEU A 780 -7.31 27.23 -26.85
N GLN A 781 -6.04 27.47 -27.06
CA GLN A 781 -5.28 28.52 -26.39
C GLN A 781 -4.69 29.48 -27.43
N LEU A 782 -4.97 30.75 -27.24
CA LEU A 782 -4.42 31.81 -28.08
C LEU A 782 -3.11 32.31 -27.50
N ARG A 783 -2.13 32.54 -28.36
CA ARG A 783 -0.88 33.27 -28.08
C ARG A 783 -0.86 34.52 -28.94
N ALA A 784 -0.70 35.68 -28.31
CA ALA A 784 -0.63 36.94 -29.05
C ALA A 784 0.17 38.01 -28.31
N THR A 785 0.73 38.94 -29.06
CA THR A 785 1.32 40.16 -28.55
C THR A 785 0.33 41.32 -28.81
N ILE A 786 -0.08 41.96 -27.70
CA ILE A 786 -1.08 43.01 -27.70
C ILE A 786 -0.36 44.37 -27.57
N GLY A 787 -0.48 45.22 -28.57
CA GLY A 787 -0.05 46.59 -28.48
C GLY A 787 -1.08 47.43 -27.72
N LEU A 788 -0.65 48.13 -26.69
CA LEU A 788 -1.50 48.95 -25.87
C LEU A 788 -1.75 50.34 -26.51
N ALA A 789 -2.99 50.85 -26.39
CA ALA A 789 -3.30 52.23 -26.78
C ALA A 789 -2.73 53.21 -25.73
N ARG A 790 -2.45 54.46 -26.14
CA ARG A 790 -1.94 55.49 -25.21
C ARG A 790 -2.87 55.64 -24.02
N GLY A 791 -2.33 55.49 -22.82
CA GLY A 791 -3.10 55.65 -21.57
C GLY A 791 -3.89 54.39 -21.13
N ALA A 792 -3.81 53.31 -21.88
CA ALA A 792 -4.45 52.05 -21.47
C ALA A 792 -3.69 51.38 -20.32
N HIS A 793 -4.47 50.86 -19.37
CA HIS A 793 -3.93 50.15 -18.22
C HIS A 793 -3.67 48.69 -18.56
N GLU A 794 -2.40 48.25 -18.56
CA GLU A 794 -1.95 46.93 -19.03
C GLU A 794 -2.79 45.81 -18.44
N GLY A 795 -2.81 45.64 -17.12
CA GLY A 795 -3.50 44.51 -16.46
C GLY A 795 -5.02 44.49 -16.70
N ALA A 796 -5.67 45.66 -16.85
CA ALA A 796 -7.08 45.76 -17.17
C ALA A 796 -7.36 45.37 -18.62
N THR A 797 -6.54 45.85 -19.53
CA THR A 797 -6.67 45.55 -20.96
C THR A 797 -6.43 44.07 -21.22
N LEU A 798 -5.38 43.48 -20.66
CA LEU A 798 -5.10 42.04 -20.84
C LEU A 798 -6.20 41.15 -20.26
N ARG A 799 -6.78 41.49 -19.10
CA ARG A 799 -7.93 40.76 -18.56
C ARG A 799 -9.14 40.83 -19.50
N ARG A 800 -9.44 42.02 -20.04
CA ARG A 800 -10.56 42.23 -20.96
C ARG A 800 -10.33 41.46 -22.28
N VAL A 801 -9.13 41.47 -22.82
CA VAL A 801 -8.74 40.73 -24.02
C VAL A 801 -8.89 39.23 -23.75
N ASN A 802 -8.42 38.70 -22.60
CA ASN A 802 -8.58 37.30 -22.23
C ASN A 802 -10.04 36.91 -22.12
N GLN A 803 -10.87 37.71 -21.48
CA GLN A 803 -12.30 37.47 -21.34
C GLN A 803 -13.01 37.44 -22.71
N GLU A 804 -12.70 38.38 -23.59
CA GLU A 804 -13.25 38.46 -24.96
C GLU A 804 -12.92 37.21 -25.77
N ILE A 805 -11.64 36.72 -25.68
CA ILE A 805 -11.22 35.51 -26.39
C ILE A 805 -11.99 34.29 -25.82
N VAL A 806 -12.11 34.19 -24.49
CA VAL A 806 -12.82 33.11 -23.84
C VAL A 806 -14.31 33.10 -24.25
N GLU A 807 -14.97 34.24 -24.26
CA GLU A 807 -16.37 34.37 -24.64
C GLU A 807 -16.57 34.09 -26.14
N PHE A 808 -15.71 34.61 -27.00
CA PHE A 808 -15.81 34.39 -28.46
C PHE A 808 -15.60 32.92 -28.85
N LEU A 809 -14.61 32.27 -28.28
CA LEU A 809 -14.33 30.84 -28.58
C LEU A 809 -15.31 29.89 -27.90
N SER A 810 -16.08 30.36 -26.94
CA SER A 810 -17.02 29.51 -26.21
C SER A 810 -18.23 29.15 -27.10
N PRO A 811 -18.61 27.87 -27.17
CA PRO A 811 -19.80 27.45 -27.91
C PRO A 811 -21.11 27.85 -27.26
N TRP A 812 -21.09 28.39 -26.04
CA TRP A 812 -22.30 28.64 -25.22
C TRP A 812 -22.78 30.09 -25.22
N PHE A 813 -22.07 31.02 -25.86
CA PHE A 813 -22.42 32.42 -25.96
C PHE A 813 -23.02 32.72 -27.34
N ASP A 814 -24.08 33.54 -27.37
CA ASP A 814 -24.83 33.83 -28.60
C ASP A 814 -23.97 34.63 -29.61
N ASP A 815 -23.08 35.53 -29.13
CA ASP A 815 -22.16 36.32 -29.97
C ASP A 815 -20.83 35.63 -30.25
N GLY A 816 -20.68 34.38 -29.81
CA GLY A 816 -19.49 33.58 -29.95
C GLY A 816 -19.44 32.74 -31.21
N TYR A 817 -18.44 31.86 -31.26
CA TYR A 817 -18.22 30.94 -32.36
C TYR A 817 -19.36 29.91 -32.51
N GLY A 818 -20.10 29.68 -31.44
CA GLY A 818 -21.22 28.72 -31.35
C GLY A 818 -20.80 27.24 -31.37
N PRO A 819 -21.72 26.33 -31.04
CA PRO A 819 -21.43 24.89 -31.01
C PRO A 819 -21.40 24.30 -32.42
N ARG A 820 -20.22 24.27 -33.04
CA ARG A 820 -20.01 23.72 -34.39
C ARG A 820 -19.22 22.43 -34.28
N PHE A 821 -19.77 21.36 -34.86
CA PHE A 821 -19.00 20.15 -35.13
C PHE A 821 -18.12 20.37 -36.34
N ASP A 822 -16.95 19.70 -36.39
CA ASP A 822 -15.97 19.89 -37.45
C ASP A 822 -15.56 21.37 -37.57
N TRP A 823 -15.21 21.95 -36.44
CA TRP A 823 -14.96 23.38 -36.28
C TRP A 823 -13.67 23.82 -36.97
N LEU A 824 -13.69 25.07 -37.44
CA LEU A 824 -12.55 25.78 -38.04
C LEU A 824 -12.50 27.18 -37.47
N VAL A 825 -11.47 27.52 -36.71
CA VAL A 825 -11.23 28.85 -36.15
C VAL A 825 -10.09 29.52 -36.92
N ARG A 826 -10.37 30.68 -37.51
CA ARG A 826 -9.40 31.46 -38.26
C ARG A 826 -8.72 32.50 -37.35
N SER A 827 -7.42 32.64 -37.48
CA SER A 827 -6.65 33.63 -36.72
C SER A 827 -7.09 35.06 -37.07
N GLU A 828 -7.49 35.30 -38.32
CA GLU A 828 -7.97 36.60 -38.83
C GLU A 828 -9.25 37.08 -38.13
N ASP A 829 -10.20 36.16 -37.85
CA ASP A 829 -11.45 36.50 -37.18
C ASP A 829 -11.18 36.97 -35.77
N LEU A 830 -10.26 36.29 -35.05
CA LEU A 830 -9.83 36.66 -33.72
C LEU A 830 -9.05 37.97 -33.71
N GLU A 831 -8.12 38.14 -34.65
CA GLU A 831 -7.35 39.37 -34.77
C GLU A 831 -8.24 40.59 -35.03
N ALA A 832 -9.20 40.48 -35.94
CA ALA A 832 -10.16 41.55 -36.24
C ALA A 832 -11.00 41.92 -34.98
N ARG A 833 -11.45 40.91 -34.24
CA ARG A 833 -12.24 41.13 -33.00
C ARG A 833 -11.40 41.81 -31.91
N LEU A 834 -10.19 41.35 -31.70
CA LEU A 834 -9.31 41.91 -30.66
C LEU A 834 -8.86 43.34 -30.97
N ARG A 835 -8.64 43.66 -32.23
CA ARG A 835 -8.36 45.04 -32.68
C ARG A 835 -9.50 46.03 -32.44
N GLY A 836 -10.74 45.52 -32.36
CA GLY A 836 -11.91 46.34 -32.06
C GLY A 836 -12.07 46.69 -30.57
N LEU A 837 -11.25 46.12 -29.70
CA LEU A 837 -11.36 46.37 -28.25
C LEU A 837 -10.71 47.70 -27.88
N GLU A 838 -11.40 48.44 -26.98
CA GLU A 838 -10.89 49.67 -26.39
C GLU A 838 -9.63 49.35 -25.54
N GLY A 839 -8.57 50.11 -25.78
CA GLY A 839 -7.27 49.90 -25.14
C GLY A 839 -6.29 49.05 -25.94
N VAL A 840 -6.70 48.43 -27.07
CA VAL A 840 -5.85 47.70 -28.00
C VAL A 840 -5.51 48.57 -29.19
N SER A 841 -4.24 48.73 -29.49
CA SER A 841 -3.75 49.47 -30.64
C SER A 841 -3.47 48.57 -31.84
N PHE A 842 -2.85 47.44 -31.61
CA PHE A 842 -2.58 46.43 -32.61
C PHE A 842 -2.45 45.05 -31.99
N VAL A 843 -2.59 44.01 -32.78
CA VAL A 843 -2.33 42.61 -32.41
C VAL A 843 -1.29 42.04 -33.36
N THR A 844 -0.33 41.33 -32.84
CA THR A 844 0.71 40.67 -33.64
C THR A 844 1.13 39.33 -33.04
N ARG A 845 1.85 38.50 -33.81
CA ARG A 845 2.29 37.16 -33.41
C ARG A 845 1.14 36.29 -32.88
N LEU A 846 0.00 36.36 -33.52
CA LEU A 846 -1.16 35.60 -33.17
C LEU A 846 -0.98 34.14 -33.64
N SER A 847 -1.04 33.18 -32.72
CA SER A 847 -1.07 31.76 -33.04
C SER A 847 -2.09 31.03 -32.16
N LEU A 848 -2.63 29.95 -32.68
CA LEU A 848 -3.61 29.08 -32.00
C LEU A 848 -2.96 27.75 -31.67
N ILE A 849 -3.08 27.37 -30.41
CA ILE A 849 -2.62 26.10 -29.89
C ILE A 849 -3.86 25.26 -29.61
N THR A 850 -3.93 24.10 -30.23
CA THR A 850 -5.01 23.12 -30.01
C THR A 850 -4.50 21.97 -29.18
N VAL A 851 -5.19 21.68 -28.08
CA VAL A 851 -4.98 20.49 -27.25
C VAL A 851 -6.20 19.58 -27.42
N ALA A 852 -6.02 18.48 -28.13
CA ALA A 852 -7.06 17.49 -28.36
C ALA A 852 -6.74 16.19 -27.62
N CYS A 853 -7.77 15.52 -27.08
CA CYS A 853 -7.66 14.22 -26.43
C CYS A 853 -8.47 13.20 -27.24
N ASP A 854 -7.86 12.08 -27.56
CA ASP A 854 -8.57 10.98 -28.22
C ASP A 854 -9.38 10.11 -27.26
N ASP A 855 -10.09 9.12 -27.80
CA ASP A 855 -10.92 8.19 -27.01
C ASP A 855 -10.09 7.27 -26.08
N HIS A 856 -8.77 7.18 -26.31
CA HIS A 856 -7.82 6.41 -25.49
C HIS A 856 -7.12 7.25 -24.43
N GLY A 857 -7.43 8.56 -24.33
CA GLY A 857 -6.80 9.48 -23.40
C GLY A 857 -5.44 10.00 -23.84
N VAL A 858 -5.05 9.80 -25.10
CA VAL A 858 -3.81 10.34 -25.67
C VAL A 858 -4.03 11.78 -26.09
N TYR A 859 -3.20 12.67 -25.57
CA TYR A 859 -3.22 14.09 -25.91
C TYR A 859 -2.37 14.37 -27.14
N THR A 860 -2.91 15.14 -28.06
CA THR A 860 -2.18 15.72 -29.20
C THR A 860 -2.20 17.22 -29.13
N LEU A 861 -1.10 17.82 -29.53
CA LEU A 861 -0.90 19.25 -29.52
C LEU A 861 -0.56 19.71 -30.91
N ALA A 862 -1.28 20.72 -31.42
CA ALA A 862 -1.02 21.37 -32.68
C ALA A 862 -0.86 22.89 -32.44
N ASP A 863 0.15 23.52 -33.04
CA ASP A 863 0.39 24.96 -32.97
C ASP A 863 0.45 25.51 -34.38
N THR A 864 -0.41 26.46 -34.70
CA THR A 864 -0.45 27.07 -36.04
C THR A 864 0.86 27.79 -36.40
N ALA A 865 1.60 28.31 -35.40
CA ALA A 865 2.91 28.90 -35.65
C ALA A 865 3.97 27.90 -36.19
N ARG A 866 3.83 26.63 -35.89
CA ARG A 866 4.73 25.57 -36.32
C ARG A 866 4.40 25.05 -37.73
N ALA A 867 3.15 25.14 -38.16
CA ALA A 867 2.71 24.71 -39.48
C ALA A 867 3.34 25.57 -40.58
N GLU A 868 3.61 26.87 -40.34
CA GLU A 868 4.28 27.77 -41.26
C GLU A 868 5.75 27.40 -41.51
N MET A 869 6.40 26.69 -40.59
CA MET A 869 7.80 26.29 -40.70
C MET A 869 8.05 24.96 -41.42
N VAL A 870 7.05 24.09 -41.52
CA VAL A 870 7.18 22.76 -42.14
C VAL A 870 6.87 22.81 -43.64
N ALA A 871 6.36 23.90 -44.14
CA ALA A 871 6.00 24.08 -45.55
C ALA A 871 7.17 24.42 -46.47
N ASP A 872 8.42 24.41 -46.02
CA ASP A 872 9.59 24.60 -46.83
C ASP A 872 9.92 23.36 -47.66
N ARG A 873 9.20 23.19 -48.75
CA ARG A 873 9.74 22.53 -49.93
C ARG A 873 10.46 23.59 -50.76
N PRO A 874 11.75 23.38 -51.15
CA PRO A 874 12.54 24.40 -51.80
C PRO A 874 11.99 24.89 -53.15
N ASP A 875 10.95 24.26 -53.69
CA ASP A 875 10.44 24.55 -55.04
C ASP A 875 9.04 25.18 -55.06
N GLN A 876 8.42 25.50 -53.90
CA GLN A 876 7.15 26.25 -53.90
C GLN A 876 7.29 27.49 -53.00
N PRO A 877 6.84 28.67 -53.48
CA PRO A 877 6.79 29.84 -52.63
C PRO A 877 5.88 29.50 -51.42
N PRO A 878 6.26 29.93 -50.18
CA PRO A 878 5.46 29.67 -49.02
C PRO A 878 4.05 30.19 -49.30
N ALA A 879 3.07 29.29 -49.37
CA ALA A 879 1.69 29.68 -49.38
C ALA A 879 1.44 30.40 -48.06
N ILE A 880 1.30 31.72 -48.09
CA ILE A 880 0.76 32.52 -46.98
C ILE A 880 -0.69 32.05 -46.82
N GLY A 881 -0.88 30.86 -46.32
CA GLY A 881 -2.16 30.31 -45.94
C GLY A 881 -2.54 30.90 -44.59
N ALA A 882 -3.72 31.49 -44.51
CA ALA A 882 -4.28 31.96 -43.25
C ALA A 882 -4.13 30.89 -42.16
N ALA A 883 -3.38 31.24 -41.14
CA ALA A 883 -3.20 30.31 -40.01
C ALA A 883 -4.54 29.99 -39.34
N HIS A 884 -4.99 28.77 -39.44
CA HIS A 884 -6.27 28.35 -38.84
C HIS A 884 -6.13 27.05 -38.08
N ALA A 885 -6.85 26.98 -36.95
CA ALA A 885 -6.99 25.78 -36.22
C ALA A 885 -8.29 25.06 -36.65
N HIS A 886 -8.23 23.74 -36.76
CA HIS A 886 -9.38 22.92 -37.19
C HIS A 886 -9.59 21.71 -36.29
N ALA A 887 -10.76 21.16 -36.36
CA ALA A 887 -11.15 19.96 -35.66
C ALA A 887 -10.26 18.77 -36.05
N ARG A 888 -9.77 18.04 -35.08
CA ARG A 888 -9.07 16.76 -35.28
C ARG A 888 -10.02 15.64 -35.68
N LEU A 889 -11.18 15.63 -35.06
CA LEU A 889 -12.24 14.63 -35.27
C LEU A 889 -13.50 15.34 -35.74
N PRO A 890 -14.27 14.76 -36.70
CA PRO A 890 -15.49 15.39 -37.22
C PRO A 890 -16.58 15.55 -36.16
N TRP A 891 -16.42 14.93 -34.98
CA TRP A 891 -17.34 15.06 -33.84
C TRP A 891 -16.77 15.89 -32.69
N SER A 892 -15.69 16.63 -32.93
CA SER A 892 -15.15 17.53 -31.91
C SER A 892 -15.78 18.90 -31.92
N ILE A 893 -15.75 19.55 -30.76
CA ILE A 893 -16.22 20.93 -30.52
C ILE A 893 -15.05 21.71 -29.88
N ALA A 894 -14.84 22.93 -30.40
CA ALA A 894 -13.85 23.84 -29.84
C ALA A 894 -14.30 24.37 -28.47
N LEU A 895 -13.38 24.42 -27.51
CA LEU A 895 -13.58 25.07 -26.21
C LEU A 895 -12.38 25.95 -25.89
N PRO A 896 -12.58 27.15 -25.31
CA PRO A 896 -11.48 28.00 -24.88
C PRO A 896 -10.74 27.39 -23.67
N MET A 897 -9.45 27.68 -23.55
CA MET A 897 -8.75 27.61 -22.27
C MET A 897 -9.16 28.80 -21.40
N PRO A 898 -9.16 28.66 -20.07
CA PRO A 898 -9.51 29.77 -19.14
C PRO A 898 -8.56 30.96 -19.25
N GLN A 899 -7.30 30.68 -19.60
CA GLN A 899 -6.24 31.67 -19.75
C GLN A 899 -5.51 31.50 -21.08
N HIS A 900 -5.18 32.62 -21.69
CA HIS A 900 -4.44 32.71 -22.92
C HIS A 900 -3.05 33.34 -22.70
N ILE A 901 -2.12 33.12 -23.60
CA ILE A 901 -0.75 33.61 -23.49
C ILE A 901 -0.68 34.98 -24.17
N LEU A 902 -0.87 36.03 -23.39
CA LEU A 902 -0.91 37.41 -23.87
C LEU A 902 0.30 38.20 -23.35
N THR A 903 1.02 38.85 -24.25
CA THR A 903 2.15 39.74 -23.90
C THR A 903 1.80 41.16 -24.31
N ALA A 904 1.87 42.10 -23.37
CA ALA A 904 1.67 43.51 -23.68
C ALA A 904 2.94 44.18 -24.18
N VAL A 905 2.82 45.12 -25.14
CA VAL A 905 3.90 46.01 -25.61
C VAL A 905 3.39 47.41 -25.84
N ASP A 906 4.16 48.39 -25.42
CA ASP A 906 3.80 49.81 -25.56
C ASP A 906 4.18 50.39 -26.92
N ARG A 907 5.00 49.72 -27.73
CA ARG A 907 5.48 50.15 -29.01
C ARG A 907 5.47 49.01 -30.00
N PHE A 908 5.29 49.35 -31.32
CA PHE A 908 5.41 48.39 -32.37
C PHE A 908 6.79 47.73 -32.33
N PRO A 909 6.93 46.42 -32.21
CA PRO A 909 8.23 45.80 -32.25
C PRO A 909 8.88 46.07 -33.60
N GLN A 910 10.05 46.71 -33.61
CA GLN A 910 10.86 46.80 -34.83
C GLN A 910 11.12 45.36 -35.29
N THR A 911 10.99 45.13 -36.58
CA THR A 911 11.11 43.86 -37.25
C THR A 911 12.23 42.96 -36.68
N VAL A 912 11.89 42.20 -35.72
CA VAL A 912 12.67 41.05 -35.32
C VAL A 912 12.14 39.88 -36.14
N ALA A 913 13.03 39.16 -36.81
CA ALA A 913 12.67 37.94 -37.52
C ALA A 913 11.80 37.04 -36.60
N PRO A 914 10.72 36.47 -37.14
CA PRO A 914 9.83 35.64 -36.33
C PRO A 914 10.66 34.50 -35.73
N SER A 915 10.94 34.60 -34.43
CA SER A 915 11.53 33.47 -33.75
C SER A 915 10.43 32.43 -33.60
N ALA A 916 10.65 31.25 -34.15
CA ALA A 916 9.78 30.13 -33.93
C ALA A 916 9.76 29.83 -32.44
N THR A 917 8.66 30.20 -31.79
CA THR A 917 8.39 29.76 -30.44
C THR A 917 7.65 28.44 -30.56
N GLY A 918 8.40 27.36 -30.51
CA GLY A 918 7.84 26.02 -30.59
C GLY A 918 7.10 25.58 -29.30
N VAL A 919 6.57 24.40 -29.34
CA VAL A 919 5.81 23.73 -28.27
C VAL A 919 6.65 23.52 -27.01
N ASP A 920 7.96 23.49 -27.14
CA ASP A 920 8.97 23.36 -26.10
C ASP A 920 8.99 24.49 -25.06
N ARG A 921 8.33 25.62 -25.32
CA ARG A 921 8.19 26.74 -24.38
C ARG A 921 6.77 26.96 -23.86
N LEU A 922 5.89 26.01 -24.07
CA LEU A 922 4.50 26.16 -23.70
C LEU A 922 4.27 25.81 -22.21
N ALA A 923 3.90 26.81 -21.41
CA ALA A 923 3.28 26.59 -20.12
C ALA A 923 1.75 26.65 -20.30
N VAL A 924 1.08 25.52 -20.24
CA VAL A 924 -0.38 25.43 -20.35
C VAL A 924 -0.98 25.52 -18.96
N GLY A 925 -1.20 26.74 -18.47
CA GLY A 925 -1.80 26.95 -17.16
C GLY A 925 -1.00 26.34 -16.00
N SER A 926 -1.59 26.34 -14.81
CA SER A 926 -0.98 25.69 -13.62
C SER A 926 -1.02 24.15 -13.67
N THR A 927 -1.57 23.54 -14.71
CA THR A 927 -1.87 22.10 -14.77
C THR A 927 -1.06 21.30 -15.79
N PHE A 928 -0.31 21.94 -16.70
CA PHE A 928 0.47 21.20 -17.70
C PHE A 928 1.85 21.82 -17.89
N VAL A 929 2.88 21.03 -17.64
CA VAL A 929 4.23 21.34 -18.10
C VAL A 929 4.58 20.34 -19.20
N ILE A 930 4.75 20.83 -20.44
CA ILE A 930 5.16 20.00 -21.56
C ILE A 930 6.65 20.25 -21.80
N GLY A 931 7.44 19.22 -21.53
CA GLY A 931 8.79 19.00 -22.04
C GLY A 931 9.87 20.04 -21.73
N GLY A 932 11.01 19.58 -21.33
CA GLY A 932 12.26 20.32 -21.38
C GLY A 932 12.82 20.38 -22.82
N PRO A 933 13.89 21.18 -23.07
CA PRO A 933 14.51 21.30 -24.39
C PRO A 933 14.96 19.90 -24.86
N ALA A 934 14.62 19.61 -26.12
CA ALA A 934 15.14 18.42 -26.79
C ALA A 934 16.66 18.42 -26.72
N GLY A 935 17.24 17.49 -26.00
CA GLY A 935 18.67 17.28 -25.95
C GLY A 935 19.13 16.96 -27.37
N GLN A 936 20.06 17.71 -27.87
CA GLN A 936 20.78 17.33 -29.09
C GLN A 936 21.69 16.18 -28.69
N ASP A 937 21.40 14.98 -29.19
CA ASP A 937 22.38 13.91 -29.16
C ASP A 937 23.61 14.30 -29.96
N ALA A 938 24.78 13.89 -29.50
CA ALA A 938 26.08 14.18 -30.12
C ALA A 938 26.20 13.71 -31.60
N SER A 939 25.17 13.10 -32.17
CA SER A 939 25.08 12.64 -33.56
C SER A 939 24.34 13.57 -34.52
N GLY A 940 23.75 14.69 -34.01
CA GLY A 940 23.08 15.67 -34.89
C GLY A 940 21.75 15.22 -35.49
N VAL A 941 21.19 14.08 -35.05
CA VAL A 941 19.86 13.60 -35.45
C VAL A 941 18.87 14.01 -34.37
N PRO A 942 17.79 14.75 -34.68
CA PRO A 942 16.81 15.11 -33.68
C PRO A 942 16.09 13.84 -33.21
N ALA A 943 16.30 13.47 -31.94
CA ALA A 943 15.50 12.47 -31.29
C ALA A 943 14.04 12.96 -31.26
N GLY A 944 13.11 12.14 -31.72
CA GLY A 944 11.69 12.44 -31.68
C GLY A 944 11.23 12.78 -30.26
N PRO A 945 10.28 13.69 -30.09
CA PRO A 945 9.88 14.17 -28.76
C PRO A 945 9.31 13.03 -27.92
N ALA A 946 10.04 12.66 -26.89
CA ALA A 946 9.47 11.89 -25.80
C ALA A 946 8.64 12.84 -24.93
N PHE A 947 7.32 12.77 -25.03
CA PHE A 947 6.41 13.56 -24.21
C PHE A 947 6.10 12.81 -22.92
N VAL A 948 6.52 13.37 -21.79
CA VAL A 948 6.05 12.93 -20.48
C VAL A 948 5.01 13.94 -20.00
N ILE A 949 3.74 13.53 -19.97
CA ILE A 949 2.65 14.33 -19.41
C ILE A 949 2.51 13.93 -17.95
N GLY A 950 3.01 14.77 -17.03
CA GLY A 950 2.73 14.64 -15.62
C GLY A 950 1.39 15.29 -15.26
N ARG A 951 0.46 14.57 -14.61
CA ARG A 951 -0.68 15.20 -13.96
C ARG A 951 -0.18 15.87 -12.68
N GLY A 952 -0.07 17.19 -12.68
CA GLY A 952 0.05 17.96 -11.45
C GLY A 952 -1.29 17.95 -10.72
N ALA A 953 -1.28 17.77 -9.41
CA ALA A 953 -2.46 17.88 -8.57
C ALA A 953 -3.01 19.32 -8.59
N PRO A 954 -4.35 19.53 -8.37
CA PRO A 954 -5.01 20.83 -8.44
C PRO A 954 -4.52 21.80 -7.36
#